data_f1104fc6d81022dc06bf981c96b1aa2a
#
_entry.id   f1104fc6d81022dc06bf981c96b1aa2a
#
_cell.length_a   1.000
_cell.length_b   1.000
_cell.length_c   1.000
_cell.angle_alpha   90.00
_cell.angle_beta   90.00
_cell.angle_gamma   90.00
#
_symmetry.space_group_name_H-M   'P 1'
#
loop_
_entity.id
_entity.type
_entity.pdbx_description
1 polymer ?
#
loop_
_entity_poly.entity_id
_entity_poly.type
_entity_poly.pdbx_seq_one_letter_code
_entity_poly.pdbx_strand_id
1 'polypeptide(L)'
;MPESIVVRPSIRAAFEQVMEQGRVLFFSAPCGFGKSVVAEELLKGKKRVCRLAASEPGFALPAADGSWDILLIDDLQHLQSEEDHRALCALIRSDPERRYVLLSRGVPPGCLMAFQYAGLMTVLDADALLFDRDDIRALFDKAGVAVTDSELSGILKESIGHPLGVAVTVRCMAGGKRFGPELVTQAFREVFLYFETAIYRRFDLPVRQFLLELASFDSFDLEMVRVVSGSPRAAEMLDWLQRNTSMLRYDGISTFHFWPQFKAFLIWEMEREYTEEKQRAIFSRGGLYYELKEDYPHALDCYSKSGDHSKVSELLTRNAELHPGMGHYSEMEPYYRSLQESEIEASPSLMQSMSMLCSLSMDYEGAEKWYEALRAFAACCGRGDAAGRQARSRLAWLDISLPQRSTAGMIDTFQAVFRLLLDKEVTLPPFSVTSALPSVMNGGKDFSDWSKRDDLLYRTLRIPVETVLGRDGVGLADCAIAESKFEKGEDISSRVLSLVSRIGDIRRSGTPDMEFAVVGLLARSQLAAGQAADARRSVSSLRDHYAEEGQTRFLPNMNALLCRIDLHLGDTDRVEAWYRESAPRDPLHLNVMKRYQYLTQAMTELAEGRPEAALLTLSPLEPYIAACARHIDGIHLRAVCAIARYRMKDSAWRTDLTAALDEAAEYRFIRTLSDYGAAILPLLEGLPWEGDKRWYKSLLTDVRAQAAFYPLFLQPPMTQGEALTATELQVLRLLCADKSNAEIGRIMDIKLPTVKTHVSHVLAKLGVSRRSEAKTAAQRLRLLPREQ
;
A
#
# COMPACT_ATOMS: atom_id res chain seq x y z
N MET A 1 31.72 23.45 18.33
CA MET A 1 30.28 23.41 18.07
C MET A 1 29.52 23.43 19.38
N PRO A 2 29.30 24.52 20.02
CA PRO A 2 28.53 24.39 21.29
C PRO A 2 27.26 25.24 21.36
N GLU A 3 26.82 25.91 20.31
CA GLU A 3 25.73 26.88 20.51
C GLU A 3 24.41 26.59 19.80
N SER A 4 24.37 25.58 18.95
CA SER A 4 23.17 25.26 18.16
C SER A 4 22.59 23.88 18.54
N ILE A 5 22.11 23.74 19.77
CA ILE A 5 21.44 22.51 20.24
C ILE A 5 19.93 22.71 20.20
N VAL A 6 19.22 21.81 19.52
CA VAL A 6 17.75 21.75 19.52
C VAL A 6 17.32 20.58 20.41
N VAL A 7 16.46 20.86 21.39
CA VAL A 7 15.78 19.83 22.20
C VAL A 7 14.29 19.91 21.89
N ARG A 8 13.75 18.81 21.42
CA ARG A 8 12.32 18.70 21.07
C ARG A 8 11.42 19.02 22.26
N PRO A 9 10.28 19.70 22.06
CA PRO A 9 9.35 20.02 23.15
C PRO A 9 8.88 18.78 23.93
N SER A 10 8.65 17.65 23.22
CA SER A 10 8.26 16.37 23.83
C SER A 10 9.32 15.80 24.78
N ILE A 11 10.61 15.89 24.41
CA ILE A 11 11.72 15.46 25.27
C ILE A 11 11.83 16.36 26.51
N ARG A 12 11.66 17.66 26.32
CA ARG A 12 11.68 18.61 27.46
C ARG A 12 10.52 18.35 28.41
N ALA A 13 9.31 18.12 27.89
CA ALA A 13 8.15 17.78 28.72
C ALA A 13 8.36 16.46 29.50
N ALA A 14 8.93 15.43 28.85
CA ALA A 14 9.28 14.16 29.52
C ALA A 14 10.31 14.36 30.64
N PHE A 15 11.32 15.21 30.41
CA PHE A 15 12.31 15.56 31.43
C PHE A 15 11.67 16.29 32.62
N GLU A 16 10.83 17.29 32.37
CA GLU A 16 10.12 18.05 33.41
C GLU A 16 9.19 17.13 34.22
N GLN A 17 8.46 16.25 33.56
CA GLN A 17 7.61 15.25 34.24
C GLN A 17 8.43 14.34 35.16
N VAL A 18 9.60 13.87 34.70
CA VAL A 18 10.48 13.06 35.55
C VAL A 18 11.05 13.88 36.73
N MET A 19 11.38 15.14 36.53
CA MET A 19 11.86 16.00 37.60
C MET A 19 10.78 16.26 38.67
N GLU A 20 9.51 16.29 38.28
CA GLU A 20 8.40 16.56 39.22
C GLU A 20 7.87 15.30 39.89
N GLN A 21 7.57 14.25 39.12
CA GLN A 21 6.79 13.08 39.56
C GLN A 21 7.52 11.75 39.36
N GLY A 22 8.49 11.69 38.42
CA GLY A 22 9.24 10.48 38.11
C GLY A 22 10.49 10.31 38.96
N ARG A 23 11.33 9.35 38.59
CA ARG A 23 12.67 9.13 39.16
C ARG A 23 13.76 9.00 38.09
N VAL A 24 13.44 8.33 36.98
CA VAL A 24 14.43 7.96 35.95
C VAL A 24 14.00 8.44 34.58
N LEU A 25 14.86 9.19 33.92
CA LEU A 25 14.79 9.43 32.49
C LEU A 25 15.83 8.58 31.81
N PHE A 26 15.40 7.63 30.98
CA PHE A 26 16.28 6.69 30.30
C PHE A 26 16.30 6.98 28.80
N PHE A 27 17.48 7.23 28.24
CA PHE A 27 17.68 7.36 26.79
C PHE A 27 18.20 6.03 26.24
N SER A 28 17.43 5.43 25.33
CA SER A 28 17.77 4.19 24.63
C SER A 28 17.88 4.46 23.14
N ALA A 29 19.07 4.77 22.64
CA ALA A 29 19.25 5.03 21.21
C ALA A 29 20.67 4.71 20.77
N PRO A 30 20.89 4.42 19.46
CA PRO A 30 22.21 4.17 18.91
C PRO A 30 23.17 5.36 19.08
N CYS A 31 24.42 5.11 18.73
CA CYS A 31 25.44 6.18 18.65
C CYS A 31 25.06 7.18 17.54
N GLY A 32 25.34 8.47 17.75
CA GLY A 32 25.03 9.53 16.79
C GLY A 32 23.62 10.15 16.94
N PHE A 33 22.78 9.66 17.86
CA PHE A 33 21.44 10.21 18.10
C PHE A 33 21.40 11.41 19.06
N GLY A 34 22.57 11.89 19.52
CA GLY A 34 22.65 13.11 20.32
C GLY A 34 22.27 12.98 21.80
N LYS A 35 22.14 11.77 22.35
CA LYS A 35 21.74 11.52 23.75
C LYS A 35 22.48 12.41 24.77
N SER A 36 23.82 12.34 24.78
CA SER A 36 24.66 13.09 25.72
C SER A 36 24.50 14.60 25.53
N VAL A 37 24.37 15.07 24.28
CA VAL A 37 24.18 16.49 23.96
C VAL A 37 22.82 16.99 24.48
N VAL A 38 21.76 16.23 24.27
CA VAL A 38 20.40 16.54 24.72
C VAL A 38 20.33 16.51 26.26
N ALA A 39 20.92 15.49 26.89
CA ALA A 39 20.93 15.37 28.35
C ALA A 39 21.66 16.54 29.03
N GLU A 40 22.83 16.94 28.50
CA GLU A 40 23.57 18.09 29.04
C GLU A 40 22.80 19.41 28.86
N GLU A 41 22.13 19.62 27.73
CA GLU A 41 21.32 20.80 27.51
C GLU A 41 20.08 20.86 28.46
N LEU A 42 19.47 19.71 28.75
CA LEU A 42 18.37 19.60 29.71
C LEU A 42 18.83 19.89 31.15
N LEU A 43 20.06 19.52 31.48
CA LEU A 43 20.65 19.72 32.81
C LEU A 43 21.28 21.10 33.00
N LYS A 44 21.34 21.93 31.95
CA LYS A 44 21.90 23.29 31.99
C LYS A 44 21.15 24.15 33.02
N GLY A 45 21.89 24.73 33.95
CA GLY A 45 21.31 25.54 35.04
C GLY A 45 20.78 24.76 36.26
N LYS A 46 20.75 23.41 36.19
CA LYS A 46 20.47 22.59 37.37
C LYS A 46 21.68 22.57 38.30
N LYS A 47 21.41 22.63 39.61
CA LYS A 47 22.46 22.58 40.67
C LYS A 47 22.62 21.14 41.15
N ARG A 48 23.82 20.86 41.73
CA ARG A 48 24.12 19.57 42.39
C ARG A 48 23.93 18.35 41.47
N VAL A 49 24.41 18.44 40.21
CA VAL A 49 24.41 17.36 39.23
C VAL A 49 25.70 16.59 39.29
N CYS A 50 25.66 15.30 39.63
CA CYS A 50 26.78 14.38 39.54
C CYS A 50 26.79 13.76 38.13
N ARG A 51 27.94 13.77 37.46
CA ARG A 51 28.13 13.24 36.08
C ARG A 51 29.14 12.12 36.09
N LEU A 52 28.77 10.98 35.57
CA LEU A 52 29.62 9.79 35.47
C LEU A 52 29.50 9.15 34.09
N ALA A 53 30.57 8.55 33.63
CA ALA A 53 30.55 7.72 32.43
C ALA A 53 30.93 6.28 32.82
N ALA A 54 30.04 5.34 32.56
CA ALA A 54 30.26 3.94 32.90
C ALA A 54 31.37 3.28 32.05
N SER A 55 31.83 3.94 31.01
CA SER A 55 32.95 3.55 30.17
C SER A 55 34.31 3.92 30.74
N GLU A 56 34.40 4.72 31.83
CA GLU A 56 35.65 5.14 32.42
C GLU A 56 36.27 4.04 33.30
N PRO A 57 37.59 3.82 33.25
CA PRO A 57 38.24 2.88 34.13
C PRO A 57 38.10 3.29 35.60
N GLY A 58 37.67 2.34 36.45
CA GLY A 58 37.43 2.60 37.85
C GLY A 58 36.05 3.22 38.18
N PHE A 59 35.10 3.16 37.23
CA PHE A 59 33.74 3.59 37.50
C PHE A 59 33.18 2.97 38.79
N ALA A 60 32.58 3.79 39.63
CA ALA A 60 31.83 3.34 40.80
C ALA A 60 30.60 4.24 41.00
N LEU A 61 29.51 3.65 41.44
CA LEU A 61 28.30 4.41 41.79
C LEU A 61 28.58 5.34 42.98
N PRO A 62 28.08 6.59 42.95
CA PRO A 62 28.37 7.56 44.00
C PRO A 62 27.63 7.19 45.31
N ALA A 63 28.21 7.57 46.42
CA ALA A 63 27.54 7.42 47.70
C ALA A 63 26.30 8.31 47.81
N ALA A 64 25.31 7.87 48.56
CA ALA A 64 24.09 8.64 48.83
C ALA A 64 24.28 9.67 49.97
N ASP A 65 25.35 10.50 49.89
CA ASP A 65 25.84 11.38 50.97
C ASP A 65 25.21 12.79 50.96
N GLY A 66 24.26 13.03 50.07
CA GLY A 66 23.59 14.34 49.91
C GLY A 66 24.42 15.36 49.14
N SER A 67 25.53 15.00 48.51
CA SER A 67 26.35 15.89 47.68
C SER A 67 25.69 16.23 46.32
N TRP A 68 24.74 15.43 45.86
CA TRP A 68 24.07 15.56 44.56
C TRP A 68 22.55 15.26 44.64
N ASP A 69 21.77 15.91 43.75
CA ASP A 69 20.33 15.72 43.64
C ASP A 69 19.98 14.98 42.32
N ILE A 70 20.77 15.19 41.27
CA ILE A 70 20.59 14.55 39.96
C ILE A 70 21.87 13.79 39.63
N LEU A 71 21.71 12.53 39.21
CA LEU A 71 22.81 11.68 38.72
C LEU A 71 22.62 11.44 37.21
N LEU A 72 23.60 11.87 36.43
CA LEU A 72 23.75 11.50 35.02
C LEU A 72 24.77 10.37 34.90
N ILE A 73 24.34 9.25 34.30
CA ILE A 73 25.25 8.17 33.93
C ILE A 73 25.21 8.01 32.41
N ASP A 74 26.34 8.26 31.74
CA ASP A 74 26.51 8.00 30.31
C ASP A 74 27.12 6.62 30.08
N ASP A 75 26.91 6.07 28.87
CA ASP A 75 27.38 4.78 28.38
C ASP A 75 27.01 3.61 29.31
N LEU A 76 25.79 3.60 29.85
CA LEU A 76 25.27 2.62 30.83
C LEU A 76 25.41 1.15 30.35
N GLN A 77 25.49 0.91 29.04
CA GLN A 77 25.68 -0.44 28.46
C GLN A 77 27.00 -1.11 28.88
N HIS A 78 27.91 -0.36 29.48
CA HIS A 78 29.15 -0.94 30.06
C HIS A 78 28.93 -1.58 31.42
N LEU A 79 27.83 -1.32 32.11
CA LEU A 79 27.42 -2.04 33.31
C LEU A 79 26.81 -3.38 32.87
N GLN A 80 27.62 -4.46 32.88
CA GLN A 80 27.17 -5.76 32.37
C GLN A 80 26.91 -6.77 33.50
N SER A 81 27.38 -6.51 34.72
CA SER A 81 27.18 -7.45 35.80
C SER A 81 25.80 -7.29 36.46
N GLU A 82 25.21 -8.42 36.90
CA GLU A 82 23.96 -8.34 37.67
C GLU A 82 24.12 -7.60 38.99
N GLU A 83 25.34 -7.60 39.54
CA GLU A 83 25.67 -6.92 40.79
C GLU A 83 25.59 -5.40 40.61
N ASP A 84 26.19 -4.87 39.54
CA ASP A 84 26.09 -3.44 39.17
C ASP A 84 24.64 -3.01 38.94
N HIS A 85 23.88 -3.81 38.23
CA HIS A 85 22.47 -3.56 38.01
C HIS A 85 21.66 -3.53 39.31
N ARG A 86 21.91 -4.46 40.21
CA ARG A 86 21.27 -4.47 41.54
C ARG A 86 21.67 -3.27 42.37
N ALA A 87 22.96 -2.90 42.35
CA ALA A 87 23.46 -1.73 43.05
C ALA A 87 22.82 -0.44 42.54
N LEU A 88 22.70 -0.27 41.22
CA LEU A 88 21.99 0.86 40.59
C LEU A 88 20.51 0.90 41.01
N CYS A 89 19.82 -0.22 40.99
CA CYS A 89 18.43 -0.29 41.44
C CYS A 89 18.27 0.00 42.92
N ALA A 90 19.19 -0.43 43.75
CA ALA A 90 19.21 -0.11 45.19
C ALA A 90 19.43 1.38 45.41
N LEU A 91 20.35 2.00 44.67
CA LEU A 91 20.59 3.45 44.73
C LEU A 91 19.34 4.24 44.33
N ILE A 92 18.64 3.87 43.23
CA ILE A 92 17.41 4.53 42.78
C ILE A 92 16.28 4.40 43.83
N ARG A 93 16.23 3.29 44.58
CA ARG A 93 15.22 3.09 45.64
C ARG A 93 15.56 3.80 46.95
N SER A 94 16.85 4.05 47.23
CA SER A 94 17.29 4.57 48.52
C SER A 94 16.79 5.95 48.88
N ASP A 95 16.57 6.81 47.89
CA ASP A 95 16.12 8.20 48.09
C ASP A 95 15.07 8.62 47.04
N PRO A 96 13.83 8.84 47.42
CA PRO A 96 12.76 9.22 46.52
C PRO A 96 12.89 10.64 45.93
N GLU A 97 13.66 11.52 46.56
CA GLU A 97 13.82 12.90 46.10
C GLU A 97 14.87 13.02 44.97
N ARG A 98 15.71 12.03 44.77
CA ARG A 98 16.75 12.04 43.72
C ARG A 98 16.22 11.67 42.37
N ARG A 99 16.86 12.25 41.34
CA ARG A 99 16.54 12.02 39.92
C ARG A 99 17.73 11.45 39.19
N TYR A 100 17.45 10.59 38.21
CA TYR A 100 18.45 9.85 37.45
C TYR A 100 18.23 10.08 35.96
N VAL A 101 19.29 10.47 35.25
CA VAL A 101 19.32 10.56 33.79
C VAL A 101 20.30 9.51 33.29
N LEU A 102 19.79 8.47 32.67
CA LEU A 102 20.57 7.30 32.26
C LEU A 102 20.65 7.25 30.73
N LEU A 103 21.87 7.22 30.18
CA LEU A 103 22.07 7.17 28.75
C LEU A 103 22.68 5.82 28.36
N SER A 104 22.02 5.12 27.44
CA SER A 104 22.47 3.80 26.97
C SER A 104 22.39 3.70 25.45
N ARG A 105 23.27 2.90 24.86
CA ARG A 105 23.16 2.46 23.47
C ARG A 105 22.30 1.20 23.34
N GLY A 106 21.92 0.58 24.44
CA GLY A 106 21.06 -0.60 24.51
C GLY A 106 19.72 -0.32 25.18
N VAL A 107 18.91 -1.35 25.24
CA VAL A 107 17.62 -1.31 25.96
C VAL A 107 17.83 -1.23 27.48
N PRO A 108 16.84 -0.75 28.25
CA PRO A 108 16.92 -0.75 29.70
C PRO A 108 17.17 -2.16 30.25
N PRO A 109 18.11 -2.32 31.21
CA PRO A 109 18.28 -3.59 31.93
C PRO A 109 16.98 -4.07 32.58
N GLY A 110 16.72 -5.37 32.56
CA GLY A 110 15.48 -5.95 33.08
C GLY A 110 15.12 -5.54 34.51
N CYS A 111 16.10 -5.28 35.36
CA CYS A 111 15.89 -4.84 36.73
C CYS A 111 15.28 -3.41 36.82
N LEU A 112 15.45 -2.56 35.78
CA LEU A 112 14.87 -1.22 35.71
C LEU A 112 13.42 -1.22 35.21
N MET A 113 12.96 -2.30 34.57
CA MET A 113 11.59 -2.39 34.05
C MET A 113 10.53 -2.22 35.15
N ALA A 114 10.82 -2.62 36.38
CA ALA A 114 9.93 -2.40 37.52
C ALA A 114 9.62 -0.91 37.75
N PHE A 115 10.56 -0.02 37.50
CA PHE A 115 10.34 1.43 37.63
C PHE A 115 9.50 1.96 36.47
N GLN A 116 9.63 1.40 35.28
CA GLN A 116 8.80 1.76 34.11
C GLN A 116 7.34 1.37 34.36
N TYR A 117 7.09 0.13 34.78
CA TYR A 117 5.74 -0.35 35.09
C TYR A 117 5.09 0.40 36.29
N ALA A 118 5.91 0.90 37.20
CA ALA A 118 5.43 1.74 38.31
C ALA A 118 5.21 3.22 37.92
N GLY A 119 5.42 3.59 36.64
CA GLY A 119 5.31 4.99 36.18
C GLY A 119 6.43 5.91 36.71
N LEU A 120 7.51 5.35 37.26
CA LEU A 120 8.64 6.09 37.81
C LEU A 120 9.81 6.27 36.82
N MET A 121 9.79 5.59 35.69
CA MET A 121 10.79 5.70 34.62
C MET A 121 10.12 6.02 33.29
N THR A 122 10.64 7.04 32.62
CA THR A 122 10.31 7.37 31.25
C THR A 122 11.45 6.96 30.34
N VAL A 123 11.15 6.19 29.30
CA VAL A 123 12.12 5.77 28.29
C VAL A 123 11.93 6.61 27.03
N LEU A 124 13.00 7.24 26.59
CA LEU A 124 13.09 7.93 25.30
C LEU A 124 13.93 7.06 24.36
N ASP A 125 13.30 6.52 23.35
CA ASP A 125 13.93 5.69 22.33
C ASP A 125 14.56 6.51 21.20
N ALA A 126 15.08 5.82 20.21
CA ALA A 126 15.71 6.44 19.06
C ALA A 126 14.71 7.27 18.23
N ASP A 127 13.46 6.82 18.09
CA ASP A 127 12.44 7.54 17.32
C ASP A 127 12.08 8.89 17.98
N ALA A 128 12.10 8.97 19.31
CA ALA A 128 11.91 10.22 20.03
C ALA A 128 13.02 11.26 19.76
N LEU A 129 14.21 10.81 19.35
CA LEU A 129 15.39 11.65 19.09
C LEU A 129 15.55 12.05 17.61
N LEU A 130 14.81 11.43 16.69
CA LEU A 130 14.85 11.81 15.28
C LEU A 130 14.29 13.22 15.09
N PHE A 131 14.96 14.02 14.26
CA PHE A 131 14.50 15.36 13.90
C PHE A 131 13.42 15.31 12.83
N ASP A 132 12.35 16.04 13.05
CA ASP A 132 11.37 16.35 12.02
C ASP A 132 11.78 17.62 11.24
N ARG A 133 10.92 18.08 10.34
CA ARG A 133 11.19 19.24 9.50
C ARG A 133 11.38 20.52 10.31
N ASP A 134 10.60 20.69 11.36
CA ASP A 134 10.62 21.89 12.19
C ASP A 134 11.85 21.90 13.11
N ASP A 135 12.27 20.75 13.62
CA ASP A 135 13.52 20.58 14.37
C ASP A 135 14.73 20.91 13.50
N ILE A 136 14.75 20.45 12.24
CA ILE A 136 15.83 20.76 11.28
C ILE A 136 15.85 22.26 11.03
N ARG A 137 14.73 22.91 10.77
CA ARG A 137 14.63 24.35 10.60
C ARG A 137 15.17 25.09 11.81
N ALA A 138 14.73 24.74 13.00
CA ALA A 138 15.20 25.35 14.23
C ALA A 138 16.71 25.22 14.45
N LEU A 139 17.31 24.11 13.98
CA LEU A 139 18.76 23.92 14.04
C LEU A 139 19.51 24.85 13.07
N PHE A 140 18.98 25.03 11.85
CA PHE A 140 19.50 25.98 10.87
C PHE A 140 19.39 27.44 11.34
N ASP A 141 18.25 27.82 11.90
CA ASP A 141 18.02 29.16 12.46
C ASP A 141 19.00 29.49 13.59
N LYS A 142 19.21 28.53 14.51
CA LYS A 142 20.21 28.66 15.60
C LYS A 142 21.65 28.72 15.08
N ALA A 143 21.93 28.07 13.95
CA ALA A 143 23.24 28.13 13.32
C ALA A 143 23.44 29.40 12.48
N GLY A 144 22.41 30.21 12.28
CA GLY A 144 22.46 31.42 11.45
C GLY A 144 22.59 31.10 9.95
N VAL A 145 22.13 29.94 9.50
CA VAL A 145 22.25 29.47 8.10
C VAL A 145 20.86 29.51 7.46
N ALA A 146 20.75 30.31 6.38
CA ALA A 146 19.49 30.33 5.62
C ALA A 146 19.29 29.01 4.86
N VAL A 147 18.08 28.47 4.91
CA VAL A 147 17.67 27.23 4.25
C VAL A 147 16.29 27.39 3.64
N THR A 148 16.10 26.91 2.42
CA THR A 148 14.81 26.94 1.72
C THR A 148 13.96 25.72 2.09
N ASP A 149 12.63 25.80 1.84
CA ASP A 149 11.72 24.68 2.07
C ASP A 149 12.05 23.44 1.25
N SER A 150 12.55 23.63 0.03
CA SER A 150 13.01 22.54 -0.84
C SER A 150 14.25 21.85 -0.27
N GLU A 151 15.22 22.63 0.22
CA GLU A 151 16.43 22.09 0.84
C GLU A 151 16.11 21.36 2.14
N LEU A 152 15.21 21.89 2.98
CA LEU A 152 14.75 21.19 4.19
C LEU A 152 14.13 19.83 3.88
N SER A 153 13.30 19.77 2.83
CA SER A 153 12.70 18.50 2.39
C SER A 153 13.76 17.53 1.88
N GLY A 154 14.75 18.03 1.13
CA GLY A 154 15.89 17.24 0.68
C GLY A 154 16.74 16.72 1.84
N ILE A 155 17.08 17.60 2.80
CA ILE A 155 17.88 17.22 3.99
C ILE A 155 17.14 16.16 4.83
N LEU A 156 15.84 16.33 5.04
CA LEU A 156 15.04 15.34 5.77
C LEU A 156 15.00 14.00 5.03
N LYS A 157 14.84 14.01 3.71
CA LYS A 157 14.84 12.80 2.88
C LYS A 157 16.18 12.06 2.98
N GLU A 158 17.30 12.75 2.85
CA GLU A 158 18.64 12.13 2.86
C GLU A 158 19.08 11.70 4.27
N SER A 159 18.79 12.52 5.30
CA SER A 159 19.17 12.21 6.69
C SER A 159 18.19 11.30 7.40
N ILE A 160 16.95 11.17 6.93
CA ILE A 160 15.83 10.51 7.63
C ILE A 160 15.71 11.02 9.09
N GLY A 161 16.00 12.32 9.29
CA GLY A 161 15.97 12.94 10.61
C GLY A 161 17.11 12.53 11.56
N HIS A 162 18.12 11.79 11.10
CA HIS A 162 19.24 11.34 11.96
C HIS A 162 20.05 12.53 12.49
N PRO A 163 20.12 12.75 13.84
CA PRO A 163 20.68 13.97 14.41
C PRO A 163 22.12 14.29 13.99
N LEU A 164 23.01 13.28 13.97
CA LEU A 164 24.38 13.47 13.52
C LEU A 164 24.46 13.84 12.04
N GLY A 165 23.66 13.19 11.18
CA GLY A 165 23.61 13.48 9.75
C GLY A 165 23.14 14.91 9.48
N VAL A 166 22.09 15.37 10.17
CA VAL A 166 21.61 16.75 10.09
C VAL A 166 22.66 17.73 10.62
N ALA A 167 23.28 17.47 11.77
CA ALA A 167 24.30 18.35 12.36
C ALA A 167 25.53 18.52 11.46
N VAL A 168 25.97 17.45 10.80
CA VAL A 168 27.08 17.51 9.81
C VAL A 168 26.64 18.33 8.59
N THR A 169 25.44 18.16 8.10
CA THR A 169 24.89 18.94 6.97
C THR A 169 24.85 20.43 7.29
N VAL A 170 24.30 20.80 8.47
CA VAL A 170 24.27 22.19 8.96
C VAL A 170 25.69 22.77 9.03
N ARG A 171 26.66 22.03 9.58
CA ARG A 171 28.06 22.47 9.66
C ARG A 171 28.67 22.71 8.28
N CYS A 172 28.42 21.84 7.33
CA CYS A 172 28.91 21.99 5.96
C CYS A 172 28.32 23.22 5.28
N MET A 173 27.03 23.48 5.46
CA MET A 173 26.35 24.64 4.91
C MET A 173 26.79 25.94 5.61
N ALA A 174 27.00 25.93 6.92
CA ALA A 174 27.61 27.05 7.66
C ALA A 174 29.01 27.38 7.16
N GLY A 175 29.76 26.40 6.66
CA GLY A 175 31.05 26.60 5.98
C GLY A 175 30.95 27.12 4.55
N GLY A 176 29.77 27.56 4.09
CA GLY A 176 29.54 28.18 2.79
C GLY A 176 29.22 27.21 1.65
N LYS A 177 29.01 25.92 1.92
CA LYS A 177 28.61 24.95 0.90
C LYS A 177 27.11 25.03 0.66
N ARG A 178 26.67 24.79 -0.58
CA ARG A 178 25.25 24.69 -0.94
C ARG A 178 24.78 23.25 -0.84
N PHE A 179 23.52 23.08 -0.46
CA PHE A 179 22.87 21.75 -0.46
C PHE A 179 22.84 21.19 -1.88
N GLY A 180 23.28 19.95 -2.03
CA GLY A 180 23.34 19.24 -3.31
C GLY A 180 24.09 17.91 -3.18
N PRO A 181 24.22 17.12 -4.26
CA PRO A 181 24.80 15.76 -4.21
C PRO A 181 26.21 15.71 -3.62
N GLU A 182 27.05 16.70 -3.91
CA GLU A 182 28.43 16.75 -3.38
C GLU A 182 28.46 16.95 -1.86
N LEU A 183 27.59 17.82 -1.32
CA LEU A 183 27.47 18.03 0.12
C LEU A 183 26.94 16.79 0.82
N VAL A 184 25.91 16.16 0.24
CA VAL A 184 25.32 14.91 0.75
C VAL A 184 26.40 13.83 0.83
N THR A 185 27.17 13.63 -0.24
CA THR A 185 28.28 12.64 -0.26
C THR A 185 29.31 12.94 0.82
N GLN A 186 29.67 14.21 1.00
CA GLN A 186 30.62 14.60 2.05
C GLN A 186 30.04 14.37 3.45
N ALA A 187 28.77 14.72 3.69
CA ALA A 187 28.11 14.52 4.98
C ALA A 187 28.06 13.04 5.33
N PHE A 188 27.74 12.18 4.37
CA PHE A 188 27.77 10.71 4.58
C PHE A 188 29.17 10.22 4.93
N ARG A 189 30.23 10.67 4.25
CA ARG A 189 31.62 10.28 4.58
C ARG A 189 31.99 10.63 6.01
N GLU A 190 31.60 11.79 6.51
CA GLU A 190 31.90 12.20 7.88
C GLU A 190 31.12 11.37 8.91
N VAL A 191 29.85 11.06 8.62
CA VAL A 191 29.02 10.16 9.45
C VAL A 191 29.60 8.75 9.45
N PHE A 192 30.09 8.25 8.32
CA PHE A 192 30.69 6.93 8.19
C PHE A 192 32.00 6.80 8.97
N LEU A 193 32.87 7.80 8.89
CA LEU A 193 34.09 7.86 9.69
C LEU A 193 33.79 7.83 11.21
N TYR A 194 32.70 8.47 11.61
CA TYR A 194 32.24 8.42 12.98
C TYR A 194 31.76 7.00 13.36
N PHE A 195 30.94 6.36 12.54
CA PHE A 195 30.48 4.99 12.80
C PHE A 195 31.66 4.00 12.81
N GLU A 196 32.61 4.14 11.88
CA GLU A 196 33.79 3.29 11.82
C GLU A 196 34.58 3.36 13.14
N THR A 197 34.90 4.57 13.61
CA THR A 197 35.77 4.77 14.79
C THR A 197 35.06 4.59 16.11
N ALA A 198 33.83 5.08 16.24
CA ALA A 198 33.08 5.08 17.51
C ALA A 198 32.44 3.72 17.82
N ILE A 199 32.18 2.86 16.81
CA ILE A 199 31.42 1.63 16.96
C ILE A 199 32.08 0.45 16.27
N TYR A 200 32.19 0.48 14.95
CA TYR A 200 32.48 -0.70 14.13
C TYR A 200 33.83 -1.33 14.47
N ARG A 201 34.88 -0.52 14.63
CA ARG A 201 36.23 -1.01 15.00
C ARG A 201 36.32 -1.55 16.42
N ARG A 202 35.31 -1.29 17.25
CA ARG A 202 35.25 -1.82 18.64
C ARG A 202 34.66 -3.21 18.72
N PHE A 203 33.98 -3.66 17.64
CA PHE A 203 33.46 -5.01 17.56
C PHE A 203 34.57 -6.01 17.20
N ASP A 204 34.46 -7.20 17.72
CA ASP A 204 35.28 -8.34 17.32
C ASP A 204 35.04 -8.73 15.88
N LEU A 205 36.06 -9.34 15.25
CA LEU A 205 36.00 -9.71 13.84
C LEU A 205 34.74 -10.53 13.47
N PRO A 206 34.30 -11.54 14.24
CA PRO A 206 33.07 -12.29 13.94
C PRO A 206 31.81 -11.41 13.90
N VAL A 207 31.72 -10.45 14.83
CA VAL A 207 30.55 -9.51 14.87
C VAL A 207 30.59 -8.58 13.66
N ARG A 208 31.77 -8.06 13.29
CA ARG A 208 31.90 -7.23 12.08
C ARG A 208 31.49 -7.97 10.82
N GLN A 209 31.97 -9.20 10.65
CA GLN A 209 31.59 -10.04 9.50
C GLN A 209 30.09 -10.29 9.47
N PHE A 210 29.50 -10.62 10.59
CA PHE A 210 28.06 -10.83 10.75
C PHE A 210 27.23 -9.58 10.31
N LEU A 211 27.64 -8.40 10.75
CA LEU A 211 26.99 -7.14 10.37
C LEU A 211 27.09 -6.86 8.87
N LEU A 212 28.27 -7.06 8.26
CA LEU A 212 28.48 -6.85 6.83
C LEU A 212 27.64 -7.82 5.97
N GLU A 213 27.56 -9.09 6.35
CA GLU A 213 26.80 -10.09 5.60
C GLU A 213 25.30 -9.81 5.61
N LEU A 214 24.76 -9.27 6.72
CA LEU A 214 23.35 -8.92 6.82
C LEU A 214 22.99 -7.56 6.19
N ALA A 215 23.97 -6.67 6.03
CA ALA A 215 23.72 -5.34 5.47
C ALA A 215 23.18 -5.35 4.04
N SER A 216 23.41 -6.44 3.29
CA SER A 216 22.91 -6.62 1.92
C SER A 216 21.38 -6.74 1.82
N PHE A 217 20.68 -6.94 2.95
CA PHE A 217 19.25 -7.18 3.00
C PHE A 217 18.50 -6.03 3.70
N ASP A 218 17.28 -5.75 3.27
CA ASP A 218 16.47 -4.68 3.85
C ASP A 218 15.92 -5.04 5.23
N SER A 219 15.56 -6.31 5.37
CA SER A 219 15.08 -6.90 6.61
C SER A 219 15.53 -8.35 6.70
N PHE A 220 15.60 -8.89 7.91
CA PHE A 220 15.98 -10.28 8.13
C PHE A 220 15.34 -10.83 9.41
N ASP A 221 14.96 -12.09 9.37
CA ASP A 221 14.57 -12.87 10.53
C ASP A 221 15.72 -13.76 11.02
N LEU A 222 15.50 -14.47 12.12
CA LEU A 222 16.51 -15.35 12.68
C LEU A 222 16.89 -16.50 11.73
N GLU A 223 15.97 -16.98 10.90
CA GLU A 223 16.21 -18.06 9.95
C GLU A 223 17.10 -17.57 8.80
N MET A 224 16.82 -16.40 8.26
CA MET A 224 17.66 -15.74 7.26
C MET A 224 19.08 -15.51 7.79
N VAL A 225 19.17 -15.01 9.02
CA VAL A 225 20.47 -14.78 9.68
C VAL A 225 21.31 -16.06 9.74
N ARG A 226 20.69 -17.19 10.07
CA ARG A 226 21.36 -18.50 10.09
C ARG A 226 21.84 -18.95 8.71
N VAL A 227 21.00 -18.79 7.69
CA VAL A 227 21.33 -19.18 6.31
C VAL A 227 22.43 -18.30 5.73
N VAL A 228 22.32 -16.99 5.91
CA VAL A 228 23.26 -16.02 5.33
C VAL A 228 24.62 -16.04 6.03
N SER A 229 24.66 -16.00 7.34
CA SER A 229 25.93 -15.97 8.08
C SER A 229 26.59 -17.37 8.22
N GLY A 230 25.80 -18.45 8.11
CA GLY A 230 26.27 -19.79 8.38
C GLY A 230 26.79 -20.01 9.80
N SER A 231 26.55 -19.04 10.70
CA SER A 231 27.07 -19.07 12.05
C SER A 231 26.19 -19.88 12.99
N PRO A 232 26.70 -20.86 13.72
CA PRO A 232 25.94 -21.58 14.73
C PRO A 232 25.52 -20.67 15.91
N ARG A 233 26.21 -19.52 16.10
CA ARG A 233 25.97 -18.56 17.16
C ARG A 233 25.13 -17.36 16.69
N ALA A 234 24.48 -17.45 15.53
CA ALA A 234 23.72 -16.36 14.93
C ALA A 234 22.66 -15.77 15.88
N ALA A 235 21.94 -16.63 16.60
CA ALA A 235 20.92 -16.20 17.56
C ALA A 235 21.50 -15.42 18.75
N GLU A 236 22.62 -15.90 19.28
CA GLU A 236 23.32 -15.23 20.40
C GLU A 236 23.88 -13.87 19.99
N MET A 237 24.44 -13.79 18.77
CA MET A 237 24.97 -12.53 18.24
C MET A 237 23.86 -11.52 17.96
N LEU A 238 22.73 -11.96 17.44
CA LEU A 238 21.59 -11.11 17.18
C LEU A 238 20.98 -10.56 18.48
N ASP A 239 20.78 -11.41 19.47
CA ASP A 239 20.29 -11.03 20.81
C ASP A 239 21.27 -10.05 21.50
N TRP A 240 22.58 -10.32 21.41
CA TRP A 240 23.59 -9.42 21.96
C TRP A 240 23.57 -8.03 21.29
N LEU A 241 23.49 -7.98 19.95
CA LEU A 241 23.38 -6.72 19.19
C LEU A 241 22.14 -5.93 19.58
N GLN A 242 21.00 -6.59 19.70
CA GLN A 242 19.75 -5.95 20.10
C GLN A 242 19.82 -5.33 21.50
N ARG A 243 20.39 -6.07 22.47
CA ARG A 243 20.47 -5.61 23.84
C ARG A 243 21.50 -4.50 24.07
N ASN A 244 22.61 -4.52 23.34
CA ASN A 244 23.76 -3.68 23.69
C ASN A 244 24.00 -2.50 22.77
N THR A 245 23.35 -2.46 21.58
CA THR A 245 23.72 -1.45 20.56
C THR A 245 22.58 -0.59 20.07
N SER A 246 21.34 -1.01 20.20
CA SER A 246 20.14 -0.44 19.54
C SER A 246 20.34 -0.16 18.04
N MET A 247 21.31 -0.80 17.37
CA MET A 247 21.56 -0.67 15.94
C MET A 247 20.54 -1.39 15.09
N LEU A 248 19.82 -2.32 15.70
CA LEU A 248 18.73 -3.08 15.10
C LEU A 248 17.39 -2.56 15.62
N ARG A 249 16.47 -2.33 14.70
CA ARG A 249 15.04 -2.15 14.99
C ARG A 249 14.36 -3.50 14.87
N TYR A 250 13.51 -3.81 15.83
CA TYR A 250 12.69 -5.02 15.83
C TYR A 250 11.23 -4.61 15.61
N ASP A 251 10.53 -5.26 14.68
CA ASP A 251 9.14 -4.94 14.33
C ASP A 251 8.11 -5.39 15.38
N GLY A 252 8.57 -6.08 16.43
CA GLY A 252 7.71 -6.64 17.48
C GLY A 252 7.16 -8.03 17.18
N ILE A 253 7.38 -8.58 15.98
CA ILE A 253 6.87 -9.89 15.54
C ILE A 253 8.03 -10.86 15.30
N SER A 254 8.85 -10.64 14.27
CA SER A 254 9.93 -11.56 13.91
C SER A 254 11.08 -10.92 13.14
N THR A 255 10.94 -9.67 12.68
CA THR A 255 11.84 -9.09 11.69
C THR A 255 12.69 -7.99 12.26
N PHE A 256 13.95 -7.96 11.85
CA PHE A 256 14.95 -6.99 12.24
C PHE A 256 15.35 -6.13 11.05
N HIS A 257 15.65 -4.86 11.32
CA HIS A 257 16.13 -3.89 10.34
C HIS A 257 17.31 -3.12 10.93
N PHE A 258 18.29 -2.76 10.12
CA PHE A 258 19.28 -1.76 10.51
C PHE A 258 18.71 -0.36 10.41
N TRP A 259 19.19 0.55 11.23
CA TRP A 259 18.98 1.98 10.97
C TRP A 259 19.57 2.36 9.61
N PRO A 260 18.85 3.14 8.78
CA PRO A 260 19.23 3.37 7.38
C PRO A 260 20.64 3.91 7.19
N GLN A 261 21.09 4.87 8.02
CA GLN A 261 22.42 5.45 7.94
C GLN A 261 23.50 4.44 8.34
N PHE A 262 23.22 3.59 9.32
CA PHE A 262 24.15 2.54 9.72
C PHE A 262 24.20 1.42 8.68
N LYS A 263 23.06 1.06 8.07
CA LYS A 263 23.03 0.15 6.94
C LYS A 263 23.87 0.66 5.76
N ALA A 264 23.70 1.93 5.40
CA ALA A 264 24.48 2.56 4.32
C ALA A 264 25.99 2.52 4.63
N PHE A 265 26.39 2.76 5.88
CA PHE A 265 27.76 2.62 6.33
C PHE A 265 28.26 1.18 6.20
N LEU A 266 27.49 0.18 6.62
CA LEU A 266 27.88 -1.22 6.51
C LEU A 266 28.02 -1.67 5.05
N ILE A 267 27.16 -1.22 4.15
CA ILE A 267 27.27 -1.49 2.70
C ILE A 267 28.57 -0.89 2.17
N TRP A 268 28.85 0.39 2.49
CA TRP A 268 30.08 1.05 2.07
C TRP A 268 31.33 0.34 2.61
N GLU A 269 31.31 -0.17 3.84
CA GLU A 269 32.42 -0.93 4.43
C GLU A 269 32.55 -2.34 3.82
N MET A 270 31.43 -2.97 3.49
CA MET A 270 31.41 -4.26 2.79
C MET A 270 32.05 -4.16 1.39
N GLU A 271 31.75 -3.11 0.65
CA GLU A 271 32.36 -2.84 -0.66
C GLU A 271 33.89 -2.65 -0.57
N ARG A 272 34.40 -2.15 0.56
CA ARG A 272 35.83 -1.97 0.81
C ARG A 272 36.53 -3.23 1.31
N GLU A 273 35.88 -4.01 2.17
CA GLU A 273 36.50 -5.16 2.84
C GLU A 273 36.33 -6.47 2.07
N TYR A 274 35.23 -6.60 1.27
CA TYR A 274 34.88 -7.86 0.61
C TYR A 274 35.15 -7.81 -0.88
N THR A 275 35.74 -8.91 -1.38
CA THR A 275 35.86 -9.16 -2.81
C THR A 275 34.48 -9.36 -3.45
N GLU A 276 34.36 -9.12 -4.75
CA GLU A 276 33.10 -9.38 -5.49
C GLU A 276 32.62 -10.81 -5.32
N GLU A 277 33.54 -11.78 -5.33
CA GLU A 277 33.22 -13.20 -5.15
C GLU A 277 32.55 -13.47 -3.79
N LYS A 278 33.07 -12.83 -2.73
CA LYS A 278 32.50 -12.95 -1.39
C LYS A 278 31.10 -12.30 -1.30
N GLN A 279 30.93 -11.14 -1.92
CA GLN A 279 29.62 -10.46 -2.00
C GLN A 279 28.62 -11.33 -2.77
N ARG A 280 29.02 -11.91 -3.92
CA ARG A 280 28.19 -12.85 -4.69
C ARG A 280 27.75 -14.05 -3.87
N ALA A 281 28.66 -14.61 -3.06
CA ALA A 281 28.34 -15.74 -2.18
C ALA A 281 27.30 -15.37 -1.10
N ILE A 282 27.30 -14.15 -0.59
CA ILE A 282 26.29 -13.65 0.34
C ILE A 282 24.92 -13.60 -0.35
N PHE A 283 24.85 -12.99 -1.54
CA PHE A 283 23.61 -12.93 -2.31
C PHE A 283 23.10 -14.33 -2.70
N SER A 284 23.99 -15.26 -3.07
CA SER A 284 23.57 -16.63 -3.35
C SER A 284 22.92 -17.31 -2.14
N ARG A 285 23.45 -17.11 -0.93
CA ARG A 285 22.82 -17.63 0.31
C ARG A 285 21.48 -16.94 0.62
N GLY A 286 21.40 -15.63 0.40
CA GLY A 286 20.13 -14.90 0.49
C GLY A 286 19.08 -15.39 -0.49
N GLY A 287 19.49 -15.66 -1.75
CA GLY A 287 18.65 -16.27 -2.78
C GLY A 287 18.08 -17.61 -2.34
N LEU A 288 18.92 -18.47 -1.75
CA LEU A 288 18.49 -19.76 -1.21
C LEU A 288 17.45 -19.61 -0.08
N TYR A 289 17.63 -18.64 0.83
CA TYR A 289 16.65 -18.36 1.87
C TYR A 289 15.29 -17.98 1.29
N TYR A 290 15.25 -17.03 0.35
CA TYR A 290 14.01 -16.59 -0.27
C TYR A 290 13.37 -17.69 -1.15
N GLU A 291 14.20 -18.52 -1.84
CA GLU A 291 13.72 -19.68 -2.60
C GLU A 291 12.99 -20.69 -1.69
N LEU A 292 13.55 -20.97 -0.49
CA LEU A 292 12.94 -21.87 0.49
C LEU A 292 11.63 -21.30 1.10
N LYS A 293 11.46 -19.97 1.08
CA LYS A 293 10.22 -19.29 1.49
C LYS A 293 9.23 -19.11 0.35
N GLU A 294 9.56 -19.57 -0.86
CA GLU A 294 8.77 -19.36 -2.08
C GLU A 294 8.58 -17.87 -2.45
N ASP A 295 9.45 -17.00 -1.94
CA ASP A 295 9.51 -15.58 -2.27
C ASP A 295 10.41 -15.40 -3.52
N TYR A 296 9.85 -15.73 -4.66
CA TYR A 296 10.59 -15.73 -5.93
C TYR A 296 11.11 -14.36 -6.38
N PRO A 297 10.40 -13.23 -6.18
CA PRO A 297 10.95 -11.92 -6.55
C PRO A 297 12.26 -11.59 -5.83
N HIS A 298 12.30 -11.77 -4.50
CA HIS A 298 13.52 -11.52 -3.73
C HIS A 298 14.61 -12.56 -3.99
N ALA A 299 14.24 -13.84 -4.25
CA ALA A 299 15.20 -14.86 -4.62
C ALA A 299 15.89 -14.51 -5.95
N LEU A 300 15.12 -14.09 -6.96
CA LEU A 300 15.63 -13.68 -8.26
C LEU A 300 16.54 -12.44 -8.17
N ASP A 301 16.18 -11.44 -7.37
CA ASP A 301 17.06 -10.28 -7.11
C ASP A 301 18.40 -10.71 -6.53
N CYS A 302 18.37 -11.59 -5.53
CA CYS A 302 19.57 -12.12 -4.90
C CYS A 302 20.43 -12.95 -5.87
N TYR A 303 19.82 -13.88 -6.63
CA TYR A 303 20.57 -14.69 -7.59
C TYR A 303 21.11 -13.87 -8.76
N SER A 304 20.37 -12.86 -9.22
CA SER A 304 20.86 -11.91 -10.21
C SER A 304 22.10 -11.16 -9.71
N LYS A 305 22.07 -10.64 -8.49
CA LYS A 305 23.22 -9.97 -7.84
C LYS A 305 24.38 -10.92 -7.58
N SER A 306 24.11 -12.21 -7.37
CA SER A 306 25.16 -13.23 -7.25
C SER A 306 25.81 -13.61 -8.60
N GLY A 307 25.15 -13.26 -9.71
CA GLY A 307 25.57 -13.65 -11.07
C GLY A 307 25.25 -15.11 -11.41
N ASP A 308 24.37 -15.77 -10.66
CA ASP A 308 23.94 -17.15 -10.91
C ASP A 308 22.77 -17.19 -11.90
N HIS A 309 23.09 -17.00 -13.19
CA HIS A 309 22.12 -17.04 -14.28
C HIS A 309 21.38 -18.39 -14.37
N SER A 310 22.04 -19.49 -14.00
CA SER A 310 21.41 -20.81 -14.03
C SER A 310 20.27 -20.91 -13.02
N LYS A 311 20.47 -20.38 -11.81
CA LYS A 311 19.43 -20.31 -10.78
C LYS A 311 18.30 -19.36 -11.18
N VAL A 312 18.61 -18.23 -11.81
CA VAL A 312 17.58 -17.32 -12.34
C VAL A 312 16.70 -18.03 -13.37
N SER A 313 17.29 -18.71 -14.36
CA SER A 313 16.56 -19.46 -15.39
C SER A 313 15.72 -20.60 -14.79
N GLU A 314 16.28 -21.36 -13.83
CA GLU A 314 15.57 -22.42 -13.10
C GLU A 314 14.33 -21.90 -12.37
N LEU A 315 14.48 -20.81 -11.61
CA LEU A 315 13.38 -20.22 -10.85
C LEU A 315 12.29 -19.63 -11.75
N LEU A 316 12.67 -18.96 -12.83
CA LEU A 316 11.71 -18.44 -13.80
C LEU A 316 10.92 -19.57 -14.48
N THR A 317 11.60 -20.67 -14.83
CA THR A 317 10.94 -21.87 -15.39
C THR A 317 9.96 -22.47 -14.38
N ARG A 318 10.38 -22.61 -13.13
CA ARG A 318 9.54 -23.13 -12.04
C ARG A 318 8.34 -22.22 -11.77
N ASN A 319 8.55 -20.91 -11.74
CA ASN A 319 7.46 -19.93 -11.60
C ASN A 319 6.46 -20.04 -12.78
N ALA A 320 6.97 -20.14 -14.00
CA ALA A 320 6.17 -20.32 -15.21
C ALA A 320 5.34 -21.62 -15.20
N GLU A 321 5.85 -22.66 -14.56
CA GLU A 321 5.13 -23.93 -14.40
C GLU A 321 4.02 -23.87 -13.35
N LEU A 322 4.31 -23.28 -12.21
CA LEU A 322 3.41 -23.22 -11.06
C LEU A 322 2.34 -22.12 -11.21
N HIS A 323 2.70 -20.99 -11.80
CA HIS A 323 1.88 -19.79 -11.84
C HIS A 323 1.73 -19.19 -13.26
N PRO A 324 1.24 -19.94 -14.25
CA PRO A 324 1.23 -19.51 -15.64
C PRO A 324 0.39 -18.26 -15.92
N GLY A 325 -0.63 -17.99 -15.10
CA GLY A 325 -1.53 -16.83 -15.26
C GLY A 325 -1.28 -15.67 -14.28
N MET A 326 -0.43 -15.89 -13.27
CA MET A 326 -0.30 -14.98 -12.13
C MET A 326 1.16 -14.84 -11.66
N GLY A 327 2.11 -15.08 -12.57
CA GLY A 327 3.52 -15.25 -12.27
C GLY A 327 4.28 -14.00 -11.84
N HIS A 328 3.67 -13.03 -11.15
CA HIS A 328 4.33 -11.79 -10.72
C HIS A 328 5.07 -11.07 -11.87
N TYR A 329 4.48 -11.11 -13.08
CA TYR A 329 5.16 -10.67 -14.30
C TYR A 329 5.73 -9.25 -14.22
N SER A 330 5.04 -8.30 -13.58
CA SER A 330 5.54 -6.94 -13.43
C SER A 330 6.78 -6.83 -12.54
N GLU A 331 6.91 -7.70 -11.55
CA GLU A 331 8.02 -7.72 -10.61
C GLU A 331 9.21 -8.51 -11.18
N MET A 332 8.91 -9.55 -11.96
CA MET A 332 9.89 -10.44 -12.56
C MET A 332 10.27 -10.08 -14.00
N GLU A 333 9.62 -9.07 -14.60
CA GLU A 333 9.86 -8.66 -16.00
C GLU A 333 11.34 -8.47 -16.33
N PRO A 334 12.18 -7.75 -15.53
CA PRO A 334 13.59 -7.58 -15.85
C PRO A 334 14.35 -8.90 -15.99
N TYR A 335 14.00 -9.88 -15.16
CA TYR A 335 14.66 -11.19 -15.17
C TYR A 335 14.22 -12.03 -16.38
N TYR A 336 12.92 -12.05 -16.74
CA TYR A 336 12.43 -12.70 -17.95
C TYR A 336 13.08 -12.11 -19.20
N ARG A 337 13.21 -10.78 -19.29
CA ARG A 337 13.85 -10.09 -20.43
C ARG A 337 15.38 -10.27 -20.47
N SER A 338 16.01 -10.70 -19.39
CA SER A 338 17.44 -11.01 -19.35
C SER A 338 17.79 -12.41 -19.87
N LEU A 339 16.80 -13.31 -20.04
CA LEU A 339 17.01 -14.64 -20.59
C LEU A 339 17.42 -14.60 -22.06
N GLN A 340 18.28 -15.50 -22.47
CA GLN A 340 18.63 -15.68 -23.89
C GLN A 340 17.47 -16.31 -24.66
N GLU A 341 17.29 -15.94 -25.92
CA GLU A 341 16.23 -16.52 -26.76
C GLU A 341 16.31 -18.05 -26.83
N SER A 342 17.52 -18.62 -26.91
CA SER A 342 17.73 -20.07 -26.90
C SER A 342 17.26 -20.76 -25.62
N GLU A 343 17.32 -20.09 -24.47
CA GLU A 343 16.81 -20.64 -23.20
C GLU A 343 15.28 -20.63 -23.18
N ILE A 344 14.69 -19.57 -23.71
CA ILE A 344 13.23 -19.44 -23.82
C ILE A 344 12.67 -20.48 -24.79
N GLU A 345 13.29 -20.64 -25.99
CA GLU A 345 12.88 -21.60 -27.01
C GLU A 345 13.00 -23.05 -26.55
N ALA A 346 13.89 -23.35 -25.62
CA ALA A 346 14.04 -24.68 -25.05
C ALA A 346 12.92 -25.08 -24.08
N SER A 347 12.13 -24.12 -23.56
CA SER A 347 11.13 -24.38 -22.54
C SER A 347 9.71 -23.92 -22.94
N PRO A 348 8.76 -24.86 -23.15
CA PRO A 348 7.35 -24.51 -23.40
C PRO A 348 6.75 -23.58 -22.34
N SER A 349 7.19 -23.71 -21.08
CA SER A 349 6.72 -22.87 -19.98
C SER A 349 7.24 -21.43 -20.08
N LEU A 350 8.50 -21.26 -20.44
CA LEU A 350 9.09 -19.93 -20.67
C LEU A 350 8.49 -19.23 -21.88
N MET A 351 8.31 -19.96 -23.03
CA MET A 351 7.63 -19.38 -24.20
C MET A 351 6.21 -18.91 -23.86
N GLN A 352 5.44 -19.70 -23.10
CA GLN A 352 4.12 -19.26 -22.61
C GLN A 352 4.20 -18.00 -21.76
N SER A 353 5.12 -17.98 -20.79
CA SER A 353 5.27 -16.84 -19.88
C SER A 353 5.73 -15.59 -20.60
N MET A 354 6.65 -15.72 -21.56
CA MET A 354 7.09 -14.59 -22.39
C MET A 354 5.95 -14.06 -23.27
N SER A 355 5.13 -14.92 -23.86
CA SER A 355 3.95 -14.49 -24.60
C SER A 355 2.97 -13.71 -23.73
N MET A 356 2.70 -14.20 -22.52
CA MET A 356 1.83 -13.50 -21.55
C MET A 356 2.44 -12.19 -21.07
N LEU A 357 3.73 -12.17 -20.71
CA LEU A 357 4.44 -10.97 -20.27
C LEU A 357 4.39 -9.87 -21.33
N CYS A 358 4.73 -10.20 -22.57
CA CYS A 358 4.67 -9.27 -23.69
C CYS A 358 3.25 -8.72 -23.89
N SER A 359 2.22 -9.57 -23.81
CA SER A 359 0.82 -9.14 -23.88
C SER A 359 0.45 -8.15 -22.76
N LEU A 360 0.86 -8.41 -21.52
CA LEU A 360 0.58 -7.54 -20.37
C LEU A 360 1.37 -6.23 -20.41
N SER A 361 2.53 -6.22 -21.11
CA SER A 361 3.34 -5.03 -21.37
C SER A 361 2.90 -4.29 -22.65
N MET A 362 1.80 -4.68 -23.27
CA MET A 362 1.26 -4.16 -24.54
C MET A 362 2.18 -4.37 -25.76
N ASP A 363 3.16 -5.27 -25.67
CA ASP A 363 3.99 -5.72 -26.79
C ASP A 363 3.30 -6.92 -27.45
N TYR A 364 2.29 -6.63 -28.26
CA TYR A 364 1.48 -7.68 -28.90
C TYR A 364 2.24 -8.43 -30.00
N GLU A 365 3.22 -7.80 -30.66
CA GLU A 365 4.10 -8.46 -31.62
C GLU A 365 5.02 -9.47 -30.94
N GLY A 366 5.63 -9.10 -29.82
CA GLY A 366 6.40 -10.01 -28.98
C GLY A 366 5.56 -11.15 -28.41
N ALA A 367 4.31 -10.88 -28.02
CA ALA A 367 3.38 -11.91 -27.55
C ALA A 367 3.09 -12.97 -28.63
N GLU A 368 2.82 -12.54 -29.87
CA GLU A 368 2.58 -13.46 -30.98
C GLU A 368 3.88 -14.18 -31.42
N LYS A 369 5.04 -13.52 -31.39
CA LYS A 369 6.35 -14.19 -31.64
C LYS A 369 6.52 -15.44 -30.77
N TRP A 370 6.32 -15.30 -29.47
CA TRP A 370 6.50 -16.39 -28.53
C TRP A 370 5.39 -17.44 -28.60
N TYR A 371 4.17 -17.02 -28.93
CA TYR A 371 3.07 -17.94 -29.21
C TYR A 371 3.38 -18.82 -30.45
N GLU A 372 3.85 -18.23 -31.56
CA GLU A 372 4.22 -18.96 -32.77
C GLU A 372 5.42 -19.87 -32.53
N ALA A 373 6.42 -19.44 -31.75
CA ALA A 373 7.54 -20.30 -31.37
C ALA A 373 7.06 -21.54 -30.61
N LEU A 374 6.14 -21.36 -29.65
CA LEU A 374 5.53 -22.45 -28.89
C LEU A 374 4.70 -23.39 -29.81
N ARG A 375 4.00 -22.83 -30.81
CA ARG A 375 3.22 -23.57 -31.78
C ARG A 375 4.14 -24.41 -32.66
N ALA A 376 5.24 -23.84 -33.13
CA ALA A 376 6.25 -24.56 -33.91
C ALA A 376 6.89 -25.71 -33.11
N PHE A 377 7.22 -25.44 -31.83
CA PHE A 377 7.76 -26.47 -30.92
C PHE A 377 6.76 -27.63 -30.76
N ALA A 378 5.49 -27.35 -30.53
CA ALA A 378 4.45 -28.37 -30.38
C ALA A 378 4.26 -29.20 -31.67
N ALA A 379 4.42 -28.58 -32.84
CA ALA A 379 4.30 -29.26 -34.14
C ALA A 379 5.49 -30.19 -34.46
N CYS A 380 6.69 -29.87 -33.98
CA CYS A 380 7.87 -30.70 -34.14
C CYS A 380 7.86 -31.96 -33.25
N CYS A 381 7.07 -31.97 -32.19
CA CYS A 381 7.01 -33.06 -31.20
C CYS A 381 5.98 -34.12 -31.60
N GLY A 382 6.29 -35.39 -31.35
CA GLY A 382 5.36 -36.52 -31.56
C GLY A 382 4.16 -36.47 -30.60
N ARG A 383 3.03 -37.11 -30.98
CA ARG A 383 1.82 -37.14 -30.12
C ARG A 383 2.04 -37.76 -28.73
N GLY A 384 2.96 -38.70 -28.59
CA GLY A 384 3.29 -39.38 -27.34
C GLY A 384 4.35 -38.69 -26.49
N ASP A 385 5.00 -37.65 -27.00
CA ASP A 385 6.09 -36.95 -26.34
C ASP A 385 5.59 -36.09 -25.20
N ALA A 386 6.25 -36.15 -24.02
CA ALA A 386 5.88 -35.37 -22.85
C ALA A 386 6.03 -33.86 -23.07
N ALA A 387 7.13 -33.44 -23.71
CA ALA A 387 7.38 -32.05 -24.05
C ALA A 387 6.36 -31.52 -25.06
N GLY A 388 5.99 -32.31 -26.04
CA GLY A 388 4.96 -31.98 -27.01
C GLY A 388 3.58 -31.89 -26.38
N ARG A 389 3.24 -32.72 -25.40
CA ARG A 389 1.99 -32.62 -24.64
C ARG A 389 1.98 -31.37 -23.80
N GLN A 390 3.09 -31.05 -23.13
CA GLN A 390 3.23 -29.81 -22.35
C GLN A 390 3.04 -28.58 -23.25
N ALA A 391 3.70 -28.53 -24.40
CA ALA A 391 3.56 -27.43 -25.35
C ALA A 391 2.12 -27.26 -25.85
N ARG A 392 1.43 -28.33 -26.22
CA ARG A 392 0.01 -28.30 -26.62
C ARG A 392 -0.90 -27.80 -25.48
N SER A 393 -0.63 -28.23 -24.25
CA SER A 393 -1.35 -27.76 -23.07
C SER A 393 -1.17 -26.24 -22.83
N ARG A 394 0.06 -25.75 -23.00
CA ARG A 394 0.38 -24.32 -22.85
C ARG A 394 -0.22 -23.46 -23.98
N LEU A 395 -0.26 -23.97 -25.22
CA LEU A 395 -0.97 -23.29 -26.32
C LEU A 395 -2.46 -23.20 -26.07
N ALA A 396 -3.11 -24.32 -25.71
CA ALA A 396 -4.54 -24.29 -25.36
C ALA A 396 -4.85 -23.34 -24.23
N TRP A 397 -3.95 -23.21 -23.25
CA TRP A 397 -4.06 -22.24 -22.17
C TRP A 397 -3.93 -20.79 -22.67
N LEU A 398 -2.94 -20.48 -23.54
CA LEU A 398 -2.77 -19.15 -24.15
C LEU A 398 -3.96 -18.76 -25.01
N ASP A 399 -4.54 -19.71 -25.79
CA ASP A 399 -5.73 -19.46 -26.60
C ASP A 399 -6.91 -18.95 -25.76
N ILE A 400 -7.04 -19.45 -24.52
CA ILE A 400 -8.06 -19.01 -23.58
C ILE A 400 -7.66 -17.71 -22.87
N SER A 401 -6.38 -17.53 -22.50
CA SER A 401 -5.95 -16.53 -21.49
C SER A 401 -5.40 -15.25 -22.05
N LEU A 402 -4.84 -15.22 -23.30
CA LEU A 402 -4.20 -14.01 -23.83
C LEU A 402 -5.19 -12.82 -23.89
N PRO A 403 -4.91 -11.70 -23.22
CA PRO A 403 -5.82 -10.57 -23.11
C PRO A 403 -6.28 -9.97 -24.44
N GLN A 404 -5.37 -9.84 -25.42
CA GLN A 404 -5.67 -9.23 -26.74
C GLN A 404 -6.53 -10.13 -27.66
N ARG A 405 -6.70 -11.41 -27.32
CA ARG A 405 -7.57 -12.29 -28.10
C ARG A 405 -9.03 -12.09 -27.70
N SER A 406 -9.86 -11.72 -28.67
CA SER A 406 -11.29 -11.47 -28.48
C SER A 406 -12.04 -12.68 -27.92
N THR A 407 -13.05 -12.43 -27.09
CA THR A 407 -13.98 -13.46 -26.60
C THR A 407 -15.01 -13.92 -27.63
N ALA A 408 -15.14 -13.26 -28.78
CA ALA A 408 -16.10 -13.57 -29.81
C ALA A 408 -15.92 -14.98 -30.40
N GLY A 409 -14.67 -15.41 -30.66
CA GLY A 409 -14.33 -16.77 -31.13
C GLY A 409 -14.11 -17.82 -30.04
N MET A 410 -14.26 -17.46 -28.79
CA MET A 410 -13.84 -18.29 -27.66
C MET A 410 -14.71 -19.52 -27.43
N ILE A 411 -15.95 -19.52 -27.96
CA ILE A 411 -16.86 -20.68 -27.92
C ILE A 411 -16.23 -21.87 -28.67
N ASP A 412 -15.72 -21.62 -29.86
CA ASP A 412 -15.08 -22.66 -30.68
C ASP A 412 -13.77 -23.14 -30.04
N THR A 413 -13.01 -22.20 -29.42
CA THR A 413 -11.79 -22.52 -28.66
C THR A 413 -12.12 -23.42 -27.48
N PHE A 414 -13.13 -23.09 -26.66
CA PHE A 414 -13.55 -23.95 -25.55
C PHE A 414 -14.00 -25.33 -26.00
N GLN A 415 -14.73 -25.44 -27.11
CA GLN A 415 -15.16 -26.73 -27.66
C GLN A 415 -13.95 -27.54 -28.17
N ALA A 416 -12.98 -26.91 -28.83
CA ALA A 416 -11.77 -27.57 -29.32
C ALA A 416 -10.93 -28.08 -28.13
N VAL A 417 -10.68 -27.23 -27.12
CA VAL A 417 -9.92 -27.61 -25.92
C VAL A 417 -10.64 -28.70 -25.13
N PHE A 418 -11.96 -28.64 -25.03
CA PHE A 418 -12.75 -29.66 -24.36
C PHE A 418 -12.58 -31.05 -25.02
N ARG A 419 -12.54 -31.13 -26.35
CA ARG A 419 -12.24 -32.39 -27.07
C ARG A 419 -10.82 -32.89 -26.76
N LEU A 420 -9.81 -32.00 -26.79
CA LEU A 420 -8.43 -32.36 -26.45
C LEU A 420 -8.28 -32.89 -25.01
N LEU A 421 -9.06 -32.34 -24.07
CA LEU A 421 -9.11 -32.83 -22.69
C LEU A 421 -9.74 -34.23 -22.60
N LEU A 422 -10.85 -34.47 -23.30
CA LEU A 422 -11.51 -35.79 -23.34
C LEU A 422 -10.59 -36.87 -23.96
N ASP A 423 -9.81 -36.49 -25.00
CA ASP A 423 -8.85 -37.38 -25.65
C ASP A 423 -7.53 -37.52 -24.86
N LYS A 424 -7.40 -36.84 -23.69
CA LYS A 424 -6.21 -36.79 -22.83
C LYS A 424 -4.94 -36.30 -23.56
N GLU A 425 -5.12 -35.50 -24.59
CA GLU A 425 -4.00 -34.93 -25.36
C GLU A 425 -3.38 -33.71 -24.67
N VAL A 426 -4.15 -33.04 -23.79
CA VAL A 426 -3.71 -31.88 -23.02
C VAL A 426 -4.10 -32.02 -21.55
N THR A 427 -3.33 -31.33 -20.70
CA THR A 427 -3.63 -31.09 -19.26
C THR A 427 -3.42 -29.60 -19.02
N LEU A 428 -4.49 -28.90 -18.76
CA LEU A 428 -4.40 -27.43 -18.62
C LEU A 428 -3.79 -27.03 -17.27
N PRO A 429 -2.86 -26.06 -17.27
CA PRO A 429 -2.43 -25.40 -16.06
C PRO A 429 -3.59 -24.64 -15.40
N PRO A 430 -3.47 -24.28 -14.09
CA PRO A 430 -4.45 -23.45 -13.41
C PRO A 430 -4.71 -22.12 -14.13
N PHE A 431 -5.95 -21.64 -14.06
CA PHE A 431 -6.35 -20.34 -14.59
C PHE A 431 -6.50 -19.34 -13.45
N SER A 432 -6.43 -18.05 -13.78
CA SER A 432 -6.94 -16.98 -12.93
C SER A 432 -8.04 -16.26 -13.69
N VAL A 433 -9.27 -16.75 -13.59
CA VAL A 433 -10.39 -16.26 -14.39
C VAL A 433 -10.65 -14.77 -14.13
N THR A 434 -10.53 -14.33 -12.88
CA THR A 434 -10.80 -12.96 -12.49
C THR A 434 -9.56 -12.06 -12.48
N SER A 435 -8.36 -12.62 -12.56
CA SER A 435 -7.10 -11.87 -12.34
C SER A 435 -7.10 -11.10 -11.01
N ALA A 436 -7.56 -11.76 -9.94
CA ALA A 436 -7.74 -11.18 -8.61
C ALA A 436 -8.68 -9.94 -8.58
N LEU A 437 -9.64 -9.85 -9.49
CA LEU A 437 -10.66 -8.80 -9.55
C LEU A 437 -11.99 -9.28 -8.95
N PRO A 438 -12.85 -8.37 -8.49
CA PRO A 438 -14.18 -8.68 -7.95
C PRO A 438 -15.24 -8.91 -9.06
N SER A 439 -14.83 -9.48 -10.20
CA SER A 439 -15.67 -9.66 -11.37
C SER A 439 -15.20 -10.83 -12.20
N VAL A 440 -16.11 -11.65 -12.69
CA VAL A 440 -15.85 -12.70 -13.67
C VAL A 440 -16.07 -12.20 -15.10
N MET A 441 -17.02 -11.28 -15.34
CA MET A 441 -17.26 -10.71 -16.66
C MET A 441 -16.14 -9.77 -17.10
N ASN A 442 -15.59 -9.01 -16.17
CA ASN A 442 -14.49 -8.08 -16.42
C ASN A 442 -13.21 -8.46 -15.67
N GLY A 443 -12.90 -9.75 -15.64
CA GLY A 443 -11.72 -10.32 -15.02
C GLY A 443 -10.48 -10.30 -15.93
N GLY A 444 -9.87 -11.43 -16.14
CA GLY A 444 -8.73 -11.59 -17.06
C GLY A 444 -9.04 -11.16 -18.50
N LYS A 445 -10.23 -11.49 -18.97
CA LYS A 445 -10.82 -10.99 -20.24
C LYS A 445 -12.14 -10.29 -19.99
N ASP A 446 -12.63 -9.56 -20.98
CA ASP A 446 -13.94 -8.94 -20.97
C ASP A 446 -14.94 -9.83 -21.73
N PHE A 447 -15.97 -10.30 -21.05
CA PHE A 447 -17.00 -11.18 -21.59
C PHE A 447 -18.30 -10.45 -21.97
N SER A 448 -18.25 -9.14 -22.21
CA SER A 448 -19.40 -8.34 -22.62
C SER A 448 -20.12 -8.90 -23.83
N ASP A 449 -19.40 -9.41 -24.84
CA ASP A 449 -20.01 -10.04 -26.03
C ASP A 449 -20.87 -11.26 -25.69
N TRP A 450 -20.52 -12.01 -24.67
CA TRP A 450 -21.31 -13.15 -24.21
C TRP A 450 -22.63 -12.73 -23.57
N SER A 451 -22.67 -11.54 -22.97
CA SER A 451 -23.87 -10.99 -22.36
C SER A 451 -25.02 -10.82 -23.36
N LYS A 452 -24.73 -10.66 -24.66
CA LYS A 452 -25.75 -10.54 -25.72
C LYS A 452 -26.62 -11.81 -25.85
N ARG A 453 -26.10 -12.96 -25.38
CA ARG A 453 -26.78 -14.28 -25.45
C ARG A 453 -26.64 -15.05 -24.15
N ASP A 454 -26.58 -14.38 -23.03
CA ASP A 454 -26.24 -14.92 -21.72
C ASP A 454 -27.10 -16.15 -21.31
N ASP A 455 -28.43 -16.11 -21.44
CA ASP A 455 -29.29 -17.24 -21.07
C ASP A 455 -29.04 -18.48 -21.97
N LEU A 456 -28.76 -18.30 -23.27
CA LEU A 456 -28.43 -19.38 -24.19
C LEU A 456 -27.07 -19.99 -23.84
N LEU A 457 -26.06 -19.16 -23.67
CA LEU A 457 -24.71 -19.59 -23.34
C LEU A 457 -24.64 -20.27 -21.97
N TYR A 458 -25.36 -19.75 -20.96
CA TYR A 458 -25.47 -20.41 -19.67
C TYR A 458 -25.99 -21.84 -19.78
N ARG A 459 -27.05 -22.08 -20.60
CA ARG A 459 -27.63 -23.42 -20.79
C ARG A 459 -26.74 -24.36 -21.56
N THR A 460 -25.97 -23.88 -22.54
CA THR A 460 -25.19 -24.72 -23.46
C THR A 460 -23.74 -24.89 -23.05
N LEU A 461 -23.11 -23.87 -22.45
CA LEU A 461 -21.67 -23.86 -22.16
C LEU A 461 -21.32 -24.05 -20.69
N ARG A 462 -22.28 -24.03 -19.78
CA ARG A 462 -21.98 -24.19 -18.34
C ARG A 462 -21.09 -25.41 -18.07
N ILE A 463 -21.54 -26.61 -18.50
CA ILE A 463 -20.80 -27.85 -18.24
C ILE A 463 -19.44 -27.87 -18.98
N PRO A 464 -19.37 -27.58 -20.29
CA PRO A 464 -18.08 -27.52 -20.98
C PRO A 464 -17.06 -26.55 -20.35
N VAL A 465 -17.49 -25.34 -20.03
CA VAL A 465 -16.60 -24.32 -19.44
C VAL A 465 -16.12 -24.72 -18.04
N GLU A 466 -17.04 -25.14 -17.16
CA GLU A 466 -16.66 -25.60 -15.82
C GLU A 466 -15.74 -26.84 -15.85
N THR A 467 -15.93 -27.73 -16.85
CA THR A 467 -15.05 -28.90 -17.02
C THR A 467 -13.66 -28.51 -17.52
N VAL A 468 -13.57 -27.59 -18.49
CA VAL A 468 -12.29 -27.10 -19.02
C VAL A 468 -11.48 -26.37 -17.95
N LEU A 469 -12.15 -25.53 -17.16
CA LEU A 469 -11.49 -24.72 -16.14
C LEU A 469 -11.30 -25.48 -14.80
N GLY A 470 -11.95 -26.62 -14.62
CA GLY A 470 -11.79 -27.42 -13.41
C GLY A 470 -12.15 -26.68 -12.13
N ARG A 471 -11.21 -26.56 -11.19
CA ARG A 471 -11.44 -25.82 -9.91
C ARG A 471 -11.77 -24.36 -10.14
N ASP A 472 -11.17 -23.73 -11.16
CA ASP A 472 -11.42 -22.32 -11.50
C ASP A 472 -12.81 -22.11 -12.11
N GLY A 473 -13.47 -23.17 -12.57
CA GLY A 473 -14.84 -23.16 -13.09
C GLY A 473 -15.93 -23.26 -12.04
N VAL A 474 -15.60 -23.63 -10.80
CA VAL A 474 -16.62 -23.88 -9.75
C VAL A 474 -17.41 -22.62 -9.42
N GLY A 475 -18.67 -22.57 -9.79
CA GLY A 475 -19.59 -21.43 -9.59
C GLY A 475 -19.43 -20.32 -10.63
N LEU A 476 -18.50 -20.44 -11.58
CA LEU A 476 -18.21 -19.43 -12.60
C LEU A 476 -19.44 -19.09 -13.44
N ALA A 477 -20.12 -20.07 -14.00
CA ALA A 477 -21.26 -19.85 -14.88
C ALA A 477 -22.44 -19.20 -14.13
N ASP A 478 -22.71 -19.63 -12.89
CA ASP A 478 -23.74 -19.02 -12.03
C ASP A 478 -23.41 -17.56 -11.68
N CYS A 479 -22.14 -17.25 -11.40
CA CYS A 479 -21.68 -15.90 -11.11
C CYS A 479 -21.73 -15.03 -12.36
N ALA A 480 -21.27 -15.53 -13.52
CA ALA A 480 -21.24 -14.79 -14.78
C ALA A 480 -22.66 -14.38 -15.26
N ILE A 481 -23.65 -15.31 -15.18
CA ILE A 481 -25.03 -14.96 -15.56
C ILE A 481 -25.65 -13.95 -14.57
N ALA A 482 -25.34 -14.08 -13.27
CA ALA A 482 -25.81 -13.12 -12.28
C ALA A 482 -25.19 -11.74 -12.50
N GLU A 483 -23.90 -11.66 -12.81
CA GLU A 483 -23.21 -10.40 -13.09
C GLU A 483 -23.71 -9.76 -14.40
N SER A 484 -23.89 -10.53 -15.49
CA SER A 484 -24.48 -10.02 -16.74
C SER A 484 -25.86 -9.38 -16.52
N LYS A 485 -26.70 -10.03 -15.73
CA LYS A 485 -28.03 -9.49 -15.43
C LYS A 485 -27.97 -8.27 -14.50
N PHE A 486 -27.01 -8.26 -13.58
CA PHE A 486 -26.75 -7.08 -12.74
C PHE A 486 -26.35 -5.87 -13.58
N GLU A 487 -25.41 -6.03 -14.52
CA GLU A 487 -24.98 -4.94 -15.40
C GLU A 487 -26.15 -4.38 -16.25
N LYS A 488 -27.09 -5.23 -16.63
CA LYS A 488 -28.31 -4.82 -17.34
C LYS A 488 -29.39 -4.16 -16.46
N GLY A 489 -29.14 -4.04 -15.14
CA GLY A 489 -30.06 -3.46 -14.18
C GLY A 489 -31.23 -4.40 -13.79
N GLU A 490 -31.11 -5.70 -14.06
CA GLU A 490 -32.10 -6.68 -13.65
C GLU A 490 -31.94 -7.01 -12.15
N ASP A 491 -33.04 -7.48 -11.52
CA ASP A 491 -32.99 -7.99 -10.15
C ASP A 491 -32.27 -9.34 -10.09
N ILE A 492 -31.18 -9.38 -9.35
CA ILE A 492 -30.35 -10.58 -9.16
C ILE A 492 -30.41 -11.15 -7.74
N SER A 493 -31.28 -10.63 -6.88
CA SER A 493 -31.32 -10.98 -5.44
C SER A 493 -31.36 -12.49 -5.19
N SER A 494 -32.21 -13.22 -5.93
CA SER A 494 -32.30 -14.67 -5.80
C SER A 494 -31.04 -15.41 -6.24
N ARG A 495 -30.34 -14.91 -7.28
CA ARG A 495 -29.09 -15.50 -7.78
C ARG A 495 -27.94 -15.27 -6.83
N VAL A 496 -27.82 -14.05 -6.32
CA VAL A 496 -26.80 -13.70 -5.31
C VAL A 496 -26.99 -14.53 -4.04
N LEU A 497 -28.23 -14.68 -3.55
CA LEU A 497 -28.53 -15.51 -2.40
C LEU A 497 -28.14 -16.98 -2.64
N SER A 498 -28.42 -17.53 -3.82
CA SER A 498 -28.01 -18.89 -4.21
C SER A 498 -26.48 -19.04 -4.24
N LEU A 499 -25.75 -18.06 -4.79
CA LEU A 499 -24.27 -18.07 -4.81
C LEU A 499 -23.68 -18.00 -3.40
N VAL A 500 -24.20 -17.09 -2.56
CA VAL A 500 -23.73 -16.91 -1.18
C VAL A 500 -24.03 -18.15 -0.34
N SER A 501 -25.17 -18.81 -0.53
CA SER A 501 -25.49 -20.06 0.18
C SER A 501 -24.51 -21.21 -0.15
N ARG A 502 -23.86 -21.14 -1.33
CA ARG A 502 -22.87 -22.11 -1.80
C ARG A 502 -21.42 -21.64 -1.62
N ILE A 503 -21.18 -20.51 -0.95
CA ILE A 503 -19.83 -19.95 -0.83
C ILE A 503 -18.85 -20.91 -0.13
N GLY A 504 -19.35 -21.70 0.83
CA GLY A 504 -18.58 -22.76 1.49
C GLY A 504 -18.14 -23.87 0.54
N ASP A 505 -18.96 -24.22 -0.48
CA ASP A 505 -18.60 -25.20 -1.50
C ASP A 505 -17.58 -24.60 -2.49
N ILE A 506 -17.77 -23.34 -2.88
CA ILE A 506 -16.82 -22.59 -3.73
C ILE A 506 -15.46 -22.50 -3.04
N ARG A 507 -15.41 -22.20 -1.75
CA ARG A 507 -14.18 -22.16 -0.94
C ARG A 507 -13.46 -23.51 -0.88
N ARG A 508 -14.20 -24.61 -0.71
CA ARG A 508 -13.62 -25.97 -0.58
C ARG A 508 -13.16 -26.56 -1.91
N SER A 509 -13.95 -26.38 -2.96
CA SER A 509 -13.78 -27.08 -4.25
C SER A 509 -13.29 -26.18 -5.36
N GLY A 510 -13.45 -24.86 -5.23
CA GLY A 510 -13.05 -23.85 -6.21
C GLY A 510 -11.73 -23.19 -5.85
N THR A 511 -11.63 -21.91 -6.22
CA THR A 511 -10.47 -21.06 -6.02
C THR A 511 -10.82 -19.75 -5.30
N PRO A 512 -9.88 -19.10 -4.62
CA PRO A 512 -10.08 -17.79 -4.01
C PRO A 512 -10.56 -16.71 -5.00
N ASP A 513 -10.18 -16.80 -6.28
CA ASP A 513 -10.67 -15.92 -7.34
C ASP A 513 -12.20 -15.93 -7.42
N MET A 514 -12.80 -17.10 -7.42
CA MET A 514 -14.26 -17.24 -7.51
C MET A 514 -14.98 -16.79 -6.23
N GLU A 515 -14.39 -17.03 -5.06
CA GLU A 515 -14.94 -16.51 -3.81
C GLU A 515 -14.95 -14.98 -3.82
N PHE A 516 -13.85 -14.36 -4.22
CA PHE A 516 -13.77 -12.89 -4.31
C PHE A 516 -14.75 -12.31 -5.33
N ALA A 517 -14.94 -12.96 -6.49
CA ALA A 517 -15.94 -12.52 -7.47
C ALA A 517 -17.36 -12.56 -6.91
N VAL A 518 -17.73 -13.62 -6.20
CA VAL A 518 -19.07 -13.76 -5.57
C VAL A 518 -19.28 -12.68 -4.48
N VAL A 519 -18.29 -12.45 -3.61
CA VAL A 519 -18.37 -11.40 -2.59
C VAL A 519 -18.36 -10.00 -3.22
N GLY A 520 -17.61 -9.80 -4.30
CA GLY A 520 -17.60 -8.57 -5.08
C GLY A 520 -18.97 -8.26 -5.69
N LEU A 521 -19.62 -9.25 -6.31
CA LEU A 521 -20.97 -9.10 -6.85
C LEU A 521 -22.01 -8.84 -5.75
N LEU A 522 -21.90 -9.53 -4.61
CA LEU A 522 -22.74 -9.25 -3.43
C LEU A 522 -22.57 -7.81 -2.97
N ALA A 523 -21.33 -7.35 -2.80
CA ALA A 523 -21.05 -5.98 -2.35
C ALA A 523 -21.59 -4.93 -3.32
N ARG A 524 -21.43 -5.13 -4.64
CA ARG A 524 -21.99 -4.24 -5.68
C ARG A 524 -23.52 -4.24 -5.64
N SER A 525 -24.15 -5.39 -5.44
CA SER A 525 -25.61 -5.48 -5.29
C SER A 525 -26.11 -4.76 -4.03
N GLN A 526 -25.38 -4.88 -2.91
CA GLN A 526 -25.68 -4.17 -1.67
C GLN A 526 -25.52 -2.65 -1.82
N LEU A 527 -24.47 -2.20 -2.53
CA LEU A 527 -24.28 -0.78 -2.85
C LEU A 527 -25.46 -0.23 -3.67
N ALA A 528 -25.86 -0.96 -4.72
CA ALA A 528 -26.99 -0.58 -5.56
C ALA A 528 -28.33 -0.52 -4.80
N ALA A 529 -28.44 -1.27 -3.70
CA ALA A 529 -29.59 -1.23 -2.78
C ALA A 529 -29.44 -0.18 -1.65
N GLY A 530 -28.39 0.64 -1.64
CA GLY A 530 -28.13 1.63 -0.60
C GLY A 530 -27.57 1.06 0.70
N GLN A 531 -27.08 -0.19 0.71
CA GLN A 531 -26.58 -0.92 1.88
C GLN A 531 -25.03 -0.89 1.94
N ALA A 532 -24.43 0.30 1.82
CA ALA A 532 -22.98 0.44 1.75
C ALA A 532 -22.23 -0.10 2.98
N ALA A 533 -22.82 0.01 4.18
CA ALA A 533 -22.23 -0.53 5.41
C ALA A 533 -22.15 -2.07 5.40
N ASP A 534 -23.15 -2.73 4.82
CA ASP A 534 -23.16 -4.21 4.68
C ASP A 534 -22.14 -4.65 3.63
N ALA A 535 -22.08 -3.95 2.50
CA ALA A 535 -21.07 -4.18 1.47
C ALA A 535 -19.65 -4.09 2.05
N ARG A 536 -19.40 -3.06 2.86
CA ARG A 536 -18.11 -2.88 3.52
C ARG A 536 -17.76 -4.04 4.45
N ARG A 537 -18.74 -4.49 5.28
CA ARG A 537 -18.51 -5.64 6.19
C ARG A 537 -18.16 -6.90 5.43
N SER A 538 -18.92 -7.20 4.36
CA SER A 538 -18.69 -8.40 3.53
C SER A 538 -17.27 -8.44 2.95
N VAL A 539 -16.83 -7.32 2.36
CA VAL A 539 -15.50 -7.25 1.74
C VAL A 539 -14.38 -7.22 2.79
N SER A 540 -14.55 -6.47 3.90
CA SER A 540 -13.54 -6.42 4.97
C SER A 540 -13.31 -7.78 5.62
N SER A 541 -14.38 -8.53 5.90
CA SER A 541 -14.27 -9.87 6.48
C SER A 541 -13.48 -10.83 5.57
N LEU A 542 -13.74 -10.77 4.25
CA LEU A 542 -12.98 -11.60 3.30
C LEU A 542 -11.52 -11.16 3.18
N ARG A 543 -11.28 -9.84 3.17
CA ARG A 543 -9.91 -9.28 3.12
C ARG A 543 -9.08 -9.73 4.31
N ASP A 544 -9.65 -9.64 5.53
CA ASP A 544 -8.95 -10.01 6.75
C ASP A 544 -8.63 -11.51 6.77
N HIS A 545 -9.59 -12.35 6.34
CA HIS A 545 -9.39 -13.77 6.16
C HIS A 545 -8.26 -14.08 5.15
N TYR A 546 -8.24 -13.39 3.99
CA TYR A 546 -7.18 -13.60 2.99
C TYR A 546 -5.82 -13.09 3.47
N ALA A 547 -5.77 -12.04 4.28
CA ALA A 547 -4.54 -11.57 4.89
C ALA A 547 -3.96 -12.61 5.89
N GLU A 548 -4.83 -13.22 6.70
CA GLU A 548 -4.45 -14.29 7.65
C GLU A 548 -3.97 -15.56 6.93
N GLU A 549 -4.57 -15.93 5.80
CA GLU A 549 -4.19 -17.08 4.99
C GLU A 549 -3.00 -16.82 4.04
N GLY A 550 -2.44 -15.61 4.03
CA GLY A 550 -1.32 -15.25 3.14
C GLY A 550 -1.72 -15.07 1.67
N GLN A 551 -3.01 -14.90 1.35
CA GLN A 551 -3.52 -14.66 0.00
C GLN A 551 -3.32 -13.19 -0.43
N THR A 552 -2.09 -12.71 -0.31
CA THR A 552 -1.74 -11.27 -0.45
C THR A 552 -2.05 -10.68 -1.82
N ARG A 553 -2.05 -11.48 -2.89
CA ARG A 553 -2.33 -11.04 -4.27
C ARG A 553 -3.70 -10.37 -4.47
N PHE A 554 -4.68 -10.70 -3.63
CA PHE A 554 -6.03 -10.12 -3.71
C PHE A 554 -6.15 -8.78 -3.00
N LEU A 555 -5.32 -8.55 -1.98
CA LEU A 555 -5.43 -7.39 -1.08
C LEU A 555 -5.45 -6.04 -1.80
N PRO A 556 -4.62 -5.78 -2.85
CA PRO A 556 -4.65 -4.50 -3.54
C PRO A 556 -6.00 -4.17 -4.18
N ASN A 557 -6.64 -5.15 -4.85
CA ASN A 557 -7.94 -4.95 -5.48
C ASN A 557 -9.09 -4.97 -4.47
N MET A 558 -8.97 -5.73 -3.37
CA MET A 558 -9.93 -5.67 -2.26
C MET A 558 -9.89 -4.31 -1.56
N ASN A 559 -8.71 -3.76 -1.32
CA ASN A 559 -8.54 -2.42 -0.75
C ASN A 559 -9.09 -1.33 -1.69
N ALA A 560 -8.92 -1.48 -3.01
CA ALA A 560 -9.53 -0.59 -4.00
C ALA A 560 -11.07 -0.68 -3.99
N LEU A 561 -11.63 -1.88 -3.86
CA LEU A 561 -13.09 -2.05 -3.72
C LEU A 561 -13.59 -1.44 -2.40
N LEU A 562 -12.88 -1.62 -1.29
CA LEU A 562 -13.19 -0.98 -0.02
C LEU A 562 -13.14 0.55 -0.14
N CYS A 563 -12.14 1.11 -0.83
CA CYS A 563 -12.05 2.53 -1.11
C CYS A 563 -13.28 3.03 -1.88
N ARG A 564 -13.74 2.30 -2.93
CA ARG A 564 -14.98 2.65 -3.63
C ARG A 564 -16.19 2.64 -2.71
N ILE A 565 -16.28 1.67 -1.81
CA ILE A 565 -17.37 1.60 -0.81
C ILE A 565 -17.25 2.75 0.19
N ASP A 566 -16.04 3.07 0.65
CA ASP A 566 -15.79 4.19 1.57
C ASP A 566 -16.08 5.56 0.91
N LEU A 567 -15.87 5.69 -0.41
CA LEU A 567 -16.38 6.84 -1.20
C LEU A 567 -17.91 6.95 -1.10
N HIS A 568 -18.64 5.84 -1.18
CA HIS A 568 -20.10 5.84 -1.02
C HIS A 568 -20.54 6.17 0.40
N LEU A 569 -19.78 5.78 1.40
CA LEU A 569 -20.03 6.13 2.81
C LEU A 569 -19.66 7.58 3.13
N GLY A 570 -18.92 8.26 2.26
CA GLY A 570 -18.39 9.60 2.50
C GLY A 570 -17.29 9.62 3.55
N ASP A 571 -16.61 8.49 3.79
CA ASP A 571 -15.49 8.36 4.72
C ASP A 571 -14.18 8.85 4.07
N THR A 572 -14.00 10.15 4.07
CA THR A 572 -12.86 10.82 3.42
C THR A 572 -11.51 10.41 4.01
N ASP A 573 -11.45 10.10 5.31
CA ASP A 573 -10.19 9.77 5.99
C ASP A 573 -9.64 8.42 5.48
N ARG A 574 -10.52 7.42 5.31
CA ARG A 574 -10.13 6.12 4.75
C ARG A 574 -9.79 6.19 3.27
N VAL A 575 -10.53 7.00 2.52
CA VAL A 575 -10.25 7.23 1.10
C VAL A 575 -8.87 7.89 0.93
N GLU A 576 -8.55 8.93 1.72
CA GLU A 576 -7.24 9.59 1.70
C GLU A 576 -6.12 8.63 2.14
N ALA A 577 -6.35 7.81 3.16
CA ALA A 577 -5.40 6.79 3.59
C ALA A 577 -5.09 5.81 2.45
N TRP A 578 -6.13 5.27 1.78
CA TRP A 578 -5.93 4.37 0.64
C TRP A 578 -5.17 5.07 -0.50
N TYR A 579 -5.55 6.32 -0.84
CA TYR A 579 -4.88 7.09 -1.89
C TYR A 579 -3.39 7.30 -1.59
N ARG A 580 -3.05 7.62 -0.35
CA ARG A 580 -1.67 7.85 0.07
C ARG A 580 -0.84 6.57 0.15
N GLU A 581 -1.43 5.44 0.57
CA GLU A 581 -0.68 4.23 0.93
C GLU A 581 -0.73 3.14 -0.14
N SER A 582 -1.83 3.06 -0.91
CA SER A 582 -2.13 1.92 -1.77
C SER A 582 -2.39 2.26 -3.24
N ALA A 583 -2.67 3.53 -3.58
CA ALA A 583 -2.92 3.90 -4.97
C ALA A 583 -1.65 3.74 -5.83
N PRO A 584 -1.79 3.37 -7.12
CA PRO A 584 -0.65 3.27 -8.03
C PRO A 584 0.08 4.62 -8.16
N ARG A 585 1.42 4.65 -7.99
CA ARG A 585 2.19 5.91 -7.95
C ARG A 585 3.06 6.14 -9.17
N ASP A 586 3.29 5.13 -9.98
CA ASP A 586 4.17 5.24 -11.13
C ASP A 586 3.37 5.49 -12.40
N PRO A 587 3.31 6.73 -12.88
CA PRO A 587 2.61 7.06 -14.13
C PRO A 587 3.42 6.67 -15.37
N LEU A 588 4.72 6.36 -15.25
CA LEU A 588 5.61 6.07 -16.37
C LEU A 588 5.58 4.57 -16.74
N HIS A 589 5.27 3.71 -15.78
CA HIS A 589 5.22 2.26 -16.00
C HIS A 589 3.81 1.73 -15.71
N LEU A 590 2.97 1.78 -16.75
CA LEU A 590 1.61 1.28 -16.66
C LEU A 590 1.62 -0.23 -16.40
N ASN A 591 1.06 -0.64 -15.27
CA ASN A 591 0.77 -2.03 -14.99
C ASN A 591 -0.72 -2.30 -15.24
N VAL A 592 -1.04 -2.91 -16.38
CA VAL A 592 -2.43 -3.17 -16.78
C VAL A 592 -3.20 -4.08 -15.79
N MET A 593 -2.49 -4.85 -14.98
CA MET A 593 -3.09 -5.64 -13.91
C MET A 593 -3.67 -4.77 -12.79
N LYS A 594 -3.19 -3.52 -12.64
CA LYS A 594 -3.70 -2.54 -11.67
C LYS A 594 -4.82 -1.66 -12.22
N ARG A 595 -5.41 -1.96 -13.40
CA ARG A 595 -6.45 -1.12 -14.03
C ARG A 595 -7.63 -0.79 -13.10
N TYR A 596 -8.05 -1.74 -12.27
CA TYR A 596 -9.11 -1.51 -11.29
C TYR A 596 -8.72 -0.47 -10.24
N GLN A 597 -7.45 -0.46 -9.84
CA GLN A 597 -6.89 0.51 -8.90
C GLN A 597 -6.76 1.89 -9.55
N TYR A 598 -6.32 1.99 -10.81
CA TYR A 598 -6.28 3.27 -11.54
C TYR A 598 -7.67 3.89 -11.70
N LEU A 599 -8.69 3.11 -12.06
CA LEU A 599 -10.07 3.57 -12.11
C LEU A 599 -10.55 4.07 -10.73
N THR A 600 -10.20 3.36 -9.65
CA THR A 600 -10.53 3.78 -8.28
C THR A 600 -9.79 5.06 -7.91
N GLN A 601 -8.52 5.20 -8.28
CA GLN A 601 -7.73 6.40 -8.07
C GLN A 601 -8.35 7.62 -8.76
N ALA A 602 -8.74 7.48 -10.01
CA ALA A 602 -9.40 8.55 -10.74
C ALA A 602 -10.74 8.97 -10.10
N MET A 603 -11.52 8.01 -9.56
CA MET A 603 -12.73 8.32 -8.78
C MET A 603 -12.42 9.11 -7.50
N THR A 604 -11.33 8.77 -6.82
CA THR A 604 -10.85 9.51 -5.63
C THR A 604 -10.42 10.91 -5.98
N GLU A 605 -9.68 11.09 -7.08
CA GLU A 605 -9.23 12.38 -7.58
C GLU A 605 -10.39 13.28 -7.96
N LEU A 606 -11.44 12.71 -8.58
CA LEU A 606 -12.69 13.42 -8.82
C LEU A 606 -13.39 13.85 -7.52
N ALA A 607 -13.41 12.99 -6.53
CA ALA A 607 -14.03 13.27 -5.23
C ALA A 607 -13.31 14.41 -4.49
N GLU A 608 -11.98 14.51 -4.66
CA GLU A 608 -11.15 15.58 -4.10
C GLU A 608 -11.17 16.87 -4.94
N GLY A 609 -11.93 16.91 -6.04
CA GLY A 609 -12.02 18.10 -6.90
C GLY A 609 -10.80 18.30 -7.80
N ARG A 610 -10.09 17.22 -8.16
CA ARG A 610 -8.90 17.21 -9.03
C ARG A 610 -9.19 16.51 -10.37
N PRO A 611 -10.07 17.05 -11.23
CA PRO A 611 -10.48 16.39 -12.46
C PRO A 611 -9.33 16.22 -13.47
N GLU A 612 -8.35 17.14 -13.51
CA GLU A 612 -7.18 17.04 -14.37
C GLU A 612 -6.33 15.81 -14.00
N ALA A 613 -6.15 15.54 -12.70
CA ALA A 613 -5.43 14.37 -12.22
C ALA A 613 -6.14 13.08 -12.65
N ALA A 614 -7.46 13.02 -12.54
CA ALA A 614 -8.25 11.86 -12.97
C ALA A 614 -8.07 11.55 -14.46
N LEU A 615 -8.03 12.57 -15.34
CA LEU A 615 -7.74 12.39 -16.76
C LEU A 615 -6.33 11.87 -17.00
N LEU A 616 -5.33 12.39 -16.28
CA LEU A 616 -3.94 11.94 -16.38
C LEU A 616 -3.78 10.48 -15.91
N THR A 617 -4.46 10.12 -14.84
CA THR A 617 -4.45 8.74 -14.31
C THR A 617 -5.04 7.74 -15.29
N LEU A 618 -6.08 8.11 -16.05
CA LEU A 618 -6.78 7.19 -16.95
C LEU A 618 -6.21 7.14 -18.36
N SER A 619 -5.59 8.21 -18.85
CA SER A 619 -5.15 8.28 -20.25
C SER A 619 -4.20 7.12 -20.67
N PRO A 620 -3.28 6.61 -19.86
CA PRO A 620 -2.44 5.47 -20.23
C PRO A 620 -3.19 4.14 -20.39
N LEU A 621 -4.40 4.01 -19.82
CA LEU A 621 -5.20 2.77 -19.92
C LEU A 621 -5.94 2.66 -21.26
N GLU A 622 -6.18 3.77 -21.95
CA GLU A 622 -7.03 3.79 -23.14
C GLU A 622 -6.52 2.87 -24.27
N PRO A 623 -5.22 2.86 -24.62
CA PRO A 623 -4.68 1.96 -25.63
C PRO A 623 -4.86 0.48 -25.27
N TYR A 624 -4.67 0.11 -24.03
CA TYR A 624 -4.85 -1.27 -23.55
C TYR A 624 -6.33 -1.69 -23.62
N ILE A 625 -7.24 -0.84 -23.16
CA ILE A 625 -8.69 -1.08 -23.19
C ILE A 625 -9.14 -1.32 -24.64
N ALA A 626 -8.69 -0.49 -25.57
CA ALA A 626 -9.03 -0.62 -26.99
C ALA A 626 -8.46 -1.90 -27.61
N ALA A 627 -7.18 -2.18 -27.41
CA ALA A 627 -6.50 -3.35 -27.98
C ALA A 627 -7.05 -4.68 -27.46
N CYS A 628 -7.48 -4.73 -26.21
CA CYS A 628 -8.01 -5.93 -25.56
C CYS A 628 -9.55 -6.02 -25.58
N ALA A 629 -10.23 -5.14 -26.32
CA ALA A 629 -11.70 -5.06 -26.42
C ALA A 629 -12.38 -5.13 -25.05
N ARG A 630 -11.91 -4.26 -24.12
CA ARG A 630 -12.40 -4.22 -22.73
C ARG A 630 -13.57 -3.22 -22.61
N HIS A 631 -14.75 -3.69 -22.95
CA HIS A 631 -15.94 -2.85 -23.06
C HIS A 631 -16.41 -2.26 -21.72
N ILE A 632 -16.46 -3.09 -20.66
CA ILE A 632 -16.89 -2.62 -19.32
C ILE A 632 -15.92 -1.56 -18.80
N ASP A 633 -14.61 -1.82 -18.87
CA ASP A 633 -13.58 -0.85 -18.46
C ASP A 633 -13.64 0.41 -19.32
N GLY A 634 -13.91 0.27 -20.64
CA GLY A 634 -14.06 1.39 -21.57
C GLY A 634 -15.23 2.29 -21.23
N ILE A 635 -16.39 1.72 -20.92
CA ILE A 635 -17.57 2.48 -20.49
C ILE A 635 -17.26 3.25 -19.19
N HIS A 636 -16.66 2.59 -18.20
CA HIS A 636 -16.26 3.23 -16.94
C HIS A 636 -15.25 4.36 -17.15
N LEU A 637 -14.20 4.11 -17.95
CA LEU A 637 -13.17 5.11 -18.24
C LEU A 637 -13.81 6.35 -18.89
N ARG A 638 -14.61 6.17 -19.95
CA ARG A 638 -15.26 7.28 -20.65
C ARG A 638 -16.27 8.02 -19.77
N ALA A 639 -17.02 7.33 -18.90
CA ALA A 639 -17.91 7.96 -17.93
C ALA A 639 -17.14 8.87 -16.95
N VAL A 640 -16.01 8.39 -16.40
CA VAL A 640 -15.16 9.19 -15.51
C VAL A 640 -14.54 10.37 -16.25
N CYS A 641 -14.05 10.17 -17.49
CA CYS A 641 -13.52 11.26 -18.33
C CYS A 641 -14.60 12.30 -18.65
N ALA A 642 -15.82 11.88 -19.00
CA ALA A 642 -16.93 12.80 -19.24
C ALA A 642 -17.26 13.64 -17.99
N ILE A 643 -17.31 13.02 -16.80
CA ILE A 643 -17.55 13.74 -15.54
C ILE A 643 -16.42 14.72 -15.26
N ALA A 644 -15.14 14.31 -15.43
CA ALA A 644 -13.98 15.17 -15.22
C ALA A 644 -14.03 16.41 -16.14
N ARG A 645 -14.19 16.19 -17.45
CA ARG A 645 -14.27 17.27 -18.45
C ARG A 645 -15.47 18.19 -18.23
N TYR A 646 -16.63 17.63 -17.85
CA TYR A 646 -17.79 18.43 -17.50
C TYR A 646 -17.50 19.40 -16.35
N ARG A 647 -16.81 18.94 -15.32
CA ARG A 647 -16.38 19.78 -14.18
C ARG A 647 -15.40 20.87 -14.58
N MET A 648 -14.53 20.57 -15.56
CA MET A 648 -13.57 21.52 -16.16
C MET A 648 -14.23 22.47 -17.16
N LYS A 649 -15.53 22.31 -17.46
CA LYS A 649 -16.25 23.02 -18.51
C LYS A 649 -15.67 22.79 -19.92
N ASP A 650 -15.00 21.66 -20.14
CA ASP A 650 -14.48 21.22 -21.42
C ASP A 650 -15.62 20.55 -22.23
N SER A 651 -15.95 21.08 -23.40
CA SER A 651 -17.04 20.59 -24.26
C SER A 651 -16.85 19.14 -24.74
N ALA A 652 -15.62 18.59 -24.70
CA ALA A 652 -15.31 17.23 -25.12
C ALA A 652 -16.00 16.17 -24.23
N TRP A 653 -16.56 16.53 -23.06
CA TRP A 653 -17.37 15.63 -22.25
C TRP A 653 -18.51 14.98 -23.02
N ARG A 654 -19.06 15.68 -24.01
CA ARG A 654 -20.14 15.15 -24.84
C ARG A 654 -19.69 13.97 -25.70
N THR A 655 -18.50 14.06 -26.26
CA THR A 655 -17.90 12.99 -27.07
C THR A 655 -17.69 11.75 -26.23
N ASP A 656 -17.08 11.91 -25.03
CA ASP A 656 -16.83 10.79 -24.13
C ASP A 656 -18.15 10.16 -23.68
N LEU A 657 -19.12 10.95 -23.28
CA LEU A 657 -20.41 10.44 -22.82
C LEU A 657 -21.17 9.73 -23.93
N THR A 658 -21.18 10.30 -25.17
CA THR A 658 -21.84 9.66 -26.32
C THR A 658 -21.21 8.30 -26.60
N ALA A 659 -19.86 8.21 -26.62
CA ALA A 659 -19.17 6.95 -26.83
C ALA A 659 -19.48 5.93 -25.71
N ALA A 660 -19.54 6.37 -24.46
CA ALA A 660 -19.93 5.51 -23.34
C ALA A 660 -21.39 5.01 -23.48
N LEU A 661 -22.29 5.88 -23.89
CA LEU A 661 -23.70 5.52 -24.10
C LEU A 661 -23.89 4.54 -25.26
N ASP A 662 -23.23 4.78 -26.40
CA ASP A 662 -23.32 3.92 -27.57
C ASP A 662 -22.85 2.50 -27.23
N GLU A 663 -21.71 2.38 -26.56
CA GLU A 663 -21.15 1.11 -26.13
C GLU A 663 -22.02 0.43 -25.04
N ALA A 664 -22.49 1.15 -24.04
CA ALA A 664 -23.35 0.61 -22.99
C ALA A 664 -24.70 0.14 -23.56
N ALA A 665 -25.28 0.86 -24.55
CA ALA A 665 -26.52 0.50 -25.21
C ALA A 665 -26.39 -0.78 -26.04
N GLU A 666 -25.26 -1.00 -26.69
CA GLU A 666 -24.97 -2.21 -27.48
C GLU A 666 -25.09 -3.49 -26.60
N TYR A 667 -24.59 -3.44 -25.38
CA TYR A 667 -24.66 -4.54 -24.42
C TYR A 667 -25.88 -4.46 -23.50
N ARG A 668 -26.66 -3.38 -23.58
CA ARG A 668 -27.78 -3.07 -22.68
C ARG A 668 -27.37 -2.88 -21.23
N PHE A 669 -26.12 -2.49 -20.99
CA PHE A 669 -25.62 -2.26 -19.66
C PHE A 669 -26.16 -0.95 -19.07
N ILE A 670 -26.62 -1.00 -17.84
CA ILE A 670 -27.18 0.12 -17.09
C ILE A 670 -26.27 0.46 -15.90
N ARG A 671 -25.80 -0.56 -15.16
CA ARG A 671 -25.02 -0.34 -13.93
C ARG A 671 -23.69 0.34 -14.17
N THR A 672 -23.01 0.04 -15.25
CA THR A 672 -21.75 0.69 -15.66
C THR A 672 -21.83 2.23 -15.71
N LEU A 673 -23.00 2.78 -15.94
CA LEU A 673 -23.24 4.23 -15.96
C LEU A 673 -24.01 4.71 -14.72
N SER A 674 -24.99 3.94 -14.24
CA SER A 674 -25.81 4.36 -13.11
C SER A 674 -25.04 4.37 -11.79
N ASP A 675 -23.96 3.61 -11.68
CA ASP A 675 -23.05 3.62 -10.53
C ASP A 675 -22.43 5.01 -10.27
N TYR A 676 -22.46 5.93 -11.23
CA TYR A 676 -22.02 7.32 -11.06
C TYR A 676 -23.13 8.29 -10.63
N GLY A 677 -24.38 7.85 -10.50
CA GLY A 677 -25.50 8.52 -9.86
C GLY A 677 -25.58 10.02 -10.08
N ALA A 678 -25.42 10.78 -9.00
CA ALA A 678 -25.53 12.24 -9.01
C ALA A 678 -24.46 12.94 -9.87
N ALA A 679 -23.31 12.31 -10.12
CA ALA A 679 -22.24 12.90 -10.93
C ALA A 679 -22.56 12.86 -12.43
N ILE A 680 -23.17 11.78 -12.92
CA ILE A 680 -23.46 11.60 -14.35
C ILE A 680 -24.86 12.11 -14.74
N LEU A 681 -25.79 12.22 -13.81
CA LEU A 681 -27.17 12.62 -14.07
C LEU A 681 -27.28 13.96 -14.81
N PRO A 682 -26.60 15.04 -14.40
CA PRO A 682 -26.67 16.31 -15.13
C PRO A 682 -26.16 16.23 -16.57
N LEU A 683 -25.17 15.38 -16.82
CA LEU A 683 -24.59 15.17 -18.14
C LEU A 683 -25.60 14.45 -19.05
N LEU A 684 -26.24 13.41 -18.53
CA LEU A 684 -27.28 12.67 -19.25
C LEU A 684 -28.47 13.55 -19.58
N GLU A 685 -28.95 14.35 -18.64
CA GLU A 685 -30.07 15.27 -18.87
C GLU A 685 -29.72 16.41 -19.83
N GLY A 686 -28.45 16.78 -19.92
CA GLY A 686 -27.94 17.83 -20.81
C GLY A 686 -27.47 17.35 -22.18
N LEU A 687 -27.54 16.04 -22.48
CA LEU A 687 -27.08 15.46 -23.75
C LEU A 687 -28.28 14.92 -24.56
N PRO A 688 -28.61 15.49 -25.77
CA PRO A 688 -29.55 14.88 -26.67
C PRO A 688 -28.92 13.65 -27.35
N TRP A 689 -29.20 12.46 -26.82
CA TRP A 689 -28.71 11.19 -27.39
C TRP A 689 -29.80 10.51 -28.21
N GLU A 690 -29.51 10.10 -29.44
CA GLU A 690 -30.46 9.61 -30.42
C GLU A 690 -30.58 8.06 -30.53
N GLY A 691 -29.95 7.32 -29.61
CA GLY A 691 -29.99 5.85 -29.62
C GLY A 691 -31.28 5.22 -29.11
N ASP A 692 -31.26 4.00 -28.61
CA ASP A 692 -32.43 3.27 -28.09
C ASP A 692 -33.13 4.03 -26.95
N LYS A 693 -34.24 4.68 -27.28
CA LYS A 693 -35.02 5.50 -26.33
C LYS A 693 -35.58 4.68 -25.16
N ARG A 694 -35.87 3.39 -25.37
CA ARG A 694 -36.41 2.53 -24.31
C ARG A 694 -35.34 2.20 -23.29
N TRP A 695 -34.17 1.81 -23.78
CA TRP A 695 -33.02 1.56 -22.92
C TRP A 695 -32.59 2.83 -22.19
N TYR A 696 -32.51 3.95 -22.88
CA TYR A 696 -32.10 5.24 -22.28
C TYR A 696 -33.06 5.68 -21.16
N LYS A 697 -34.39 5.47 -21.38
CA LYS A 697 -35.37 5.75 -20.31
C LYS A 697 -35.15 4.86 -19.08
N SER A 698 -34.81 3.60 -19.28
CA SER A 698 -34.46 2.67 -18.17
C SER A 698 -33.19 3.11 -17.46
N LEU A 699 -32.16 3.50 -18.23
CA LEU A 699 -30.91 4.06 -17.68
C LEU A 699 -31.18 5.29 -16.81
N LEU A 700 -31.90 6.29 -17.33
CA LEU A 700 -32.24 7.52 -16.59
C LEU A 700 -33.04 7.22 -15.32
N THR A 701 -33.92 6.23 -15.34
CA THR A 701 -34.69 5.82 -14.17
C THR A 701 -33.78 5.26 -13.09
N ASP A 702 -32.85 4.39 -13.48
CA ASP A 702 -31.90 3.78 -12.56
C ASP A 702 -30.86 4.81 -12.03
N VAL A 703 -30.32 5.68 -12.90
CA VAL A 703 -29.41 6.76 -12.50
C VAL A 703 -30.06 7.70 -11.48
N ARG A 704 -31.33 8.06 -11.67
CA ARG A 704 -32.06 8.89 -10.71
C ARG A 704 -32.27 8.19 -9.37
N ALA A 705 -32.58 6.89 -9.40
CA ALA A 705 -32.69 6.08 -8.19
C ALA A 705 -31.32 6.03 -7.46
N GLN A 706 -30.26 5.78 -8.19
CA GLN A 706 -28.91 5.76 -7.61
C GLN A 706 -28.50 7.14 -7.10
N ALA A 707 -28.78 8.21 -7.79
CA ALA A 707 -28.48 9.57 -7.36
C ALA A 707 -29.12 9.93 -6.01
N ALA A 708 -30.28 9.34 -5.68
CA ALA A 708 -30.94 9.54 -4.39
C ALA A 708 -30.22 8.89 -3.21
N PHE A 709 -29.53 7.77 -3.44
CA PHE A 709 -28.74 7.05 -2.42
C PHE A 709 -27.30 7.53 -2.40
N TYR A 710 -26.84 8.09 -3.51
CA TYR A 710 -25.44 8.30 -3.76
C TYR A 710 -24.89 9.50 -3.05
N PRO A 711 -23.72 9.29 -2.45
CA PRO A 711 -23.07 10.33 -1.69
C PRO A 711 -22.64 11.47 -2.60
N LEU A 712 -22.57 12.60 -1.94
CA LEU A 712 -22.18 13.88 -2.46
C LEU A 712 -20.72 13.96 -2.93
N PHE A 713 -19.90 12.89 -2.74
CA PHE A 713 -18.50 12.92 -3.17
C PHE A 713 -18.32 13.13 -4.68
N LEU A 714 -19.29 12.67 -5.47
CA LEU A 714 -19.33 12.89 -6.91
C LEU A 714 -20.05 14.18 -7.33
N GLN A 715 -20.66 14.91 -6.40
CA GLN A 715 -21.16 16.24 -6.71
C GLN A 715 -19.95 17.20 -6.86
N PRO A 716 -20.00 18.12 -7.81
CA PRO A 716 -18.96 19.15 -7.90
C PRO A 716 -18.85 19.88 -6.56
N PRO A 717 -17.63 20.24 -6.12
CA PRO A 717 -17.47 21.09 -4.95
C PRO A 717 -18.31 22.34 -5.16
N MET A 718 -19.04 22.75 -4.12
CA MET A 718 -19.92 23.94 -4.19
C MET A 718 -19.12 25.09 -4.79
N THR A 719 -19.58 25.64 -5.89
CA THR A 719 -18.97 26.83 -6.49
C THR A 719 -19.03 27.99 -5.47
N GLN A 720 -18.08 28.92 -5.53
CA GLN A 720 -18.06 30.08 -4.60
C GLN A 720 -19.39 30.86 -4.58
N GLY A 721 -20.22 30.75 -5.63
CA GLY A 721 -21.58 31.35 -5.69
C GLY A 721 -22.65 30.56 -4.95
N GLU A 722 -22.41 29.31 -4.61
CA GLU A 722 -23.32 28.43 -3.87
C GLU A 722 -22.91 28.22 -2.41
N ALA A 723 -21.81 28.83 -1.97
CA ALA A 723 -21.36 28.79 -0.60
C ALA A 723 -22.43 29.36 0.35
N LEU A 724 -22.56 28.74 1.52
CA LEU A 724 -23.43 29.25 2.58
C LEU A 724 -22.96 30.63 3.01
N THR A 725 -23.89 31.59 3.05
CA THR A 725 -23.63 32.89 3.65
C THR A 725 -23.38 32.74 5.15
N ALA A 726 -22.78 33.74 5.79
CA ALA A 726 -22.51 33.71 7.25
C ALA A 726 -23.79 33.42 8.05
N THR A 727 -24.92 33.97 7.64
CA THR A 727 -26.24 33.76 8.26
C THR A 727 -26.73 32.32 8.04
N GLU A 728 -26.60 31.78 6.82
CA GLU A 728 -26.96 30.41 6.51
C GLU A 728 -26.06 29.39 7.24
N LEU A 729 -24.78 29.68 7.40
CA LEU A 729 -23.86 28.85 8.20
C LEU A 729 -24.27 28.84 9.69
N GLN A 730 -24.72 29.97 10.21
CA GLN A 730 -25.20 30.05 11.59
C GLN A 730 -26.51 29.27 11.76
N VAL A 731 -27.44 29.40 10.80
CA VAL A 731 -28.65 28.56 10.74
C VAL A 731 -28.31 27.08 10.68
N LEU A 732 -27.34 26.69 9.85
CA LEU A 732 -26.89 25.30 9.76
C LEU A 732 -26.33 24.77 11.09
N ARG A 733 -25.53 25.55 11.82
CA ARG A 733 -25.02 25.18 13.16
C ARG A 733 -26.17 24.89 14.12
N LEU A 734 -27.21 25.77 14.13
CA LEU A 734 -28.35 25.59 15.01
C LEU A 734 -29.24 24.41 14.57
N LEU A 735 -29.34 24.12 13.25
CA LEU A 735 -30.00 22.94 12.71
C LEU A 735 -29.29 21.65 13.19
N CYS A 736 -27.97 21.62 13.15
CA CYS A 736 -27.16 20.49 13.59
C CYS A 736 -27.16 20.30 15.11
N ALA A 737 -27.49 21.36 15.86
CA ALA A 737 -27.74 21.32 17.31
C ALA A 737 -29.21 20.99 17.64
N ASP A 738 -29.97 20.44 16.68
CA ASP A 738 -31.39 20.03 16.81
C ASP A 738 -32.36 21.12 17.26
N LYS A 739 -32.01 22.39 17.04
CA LYS A 739 -32.86 23.53 17.41
C LYS A 739 -34.05 23.66 16.48
N SER A 740 -35.27 23.77 16.97
CA SER A 740 -36.47 24.02 16.19
C SER A 740 -36.41 25.38 15.48
N ASN A 741 -37.19 25.57 14.40
CA ASN A 741 -37.25 26.86 13.71
C ASN A 741 -37.67 28.00 14.61
N ALA A 742 -38.48 27.76 15.65
CA ALA A 742 -38.90 28.77 16.63
C ALA A 742 -37.73 29.16 17.57
N GLU A 743 -36.89 28.16 17.96
CA GLU A 743 -35.67 28.41 18.74
C GLU A 743 -34.60 29.15 17.93
N ILE A 744 -34.42 28.77 16.66
CA ILE A 744 -33.51 29.44 15.72
C ILE A 744 -33.93 30.93 15.59
N GLY A 745 -35.22 31.18 15.40
CA GLY A 745 -35.74 32.56 15.32
C GLY A 745 -35.46 33.39 16.58
N ARG A 746 -35.60 32.78 17.76
CA ARG A 746 -35.26 33.45 19.03
C ARG A 746 -33.77 33.70 19.20
N ILE A 747 -32.91 32.70 18.85
CA ILE A 747 -31.45 32.82 18.99
C ILE A 747 -30.88 33.85 18.02
N MET A 748 -31.40 33.92 16.79
CA MET A 748 -30.89 34.80 15.75
C MET A 748 -31.65 36.13 15.66
N ASP A 749 -32.66 36.35 16.51
CA ASP A 749 -33.56 37.52 16.51
C ASP A 749 -34.20 37.83 15.16
N ILE A 750 -34.71 36.77 14.49
CA ILE A 750 -35.38 36.84 13.20
C ILE A 750 -36.77 36.19 13.26
N LYS A 751 -37.66 36.63 12.37
CA LYS A 751 -39.05 36.14 12.34
C LYS A 751 -39.11 34.71 11.76
N LEU A 752 -40.04 33.90 12.25
CA LEU A 752 -40.20 32.48 11.84
C LEU A 752 -40.32 32.28 10.33
N PRO A 753 -40.97 33.12 9.50
CA PRO A 753 -40.93 32.99 8.04
C PRO A 753 -39.54 33.13 7.47
N THR A 754 -38.74 34.06 7.98
CA THR A 754 -37.34 34.28 7.56
C THR A 754 -36.47 33.08 7.92
N VAL A 755 -36.66 32.46 9.08
CA VAL A 755 -35.99 31.20 9.46
C VAL A 755 -36.32 30.10 8.48
N LYS A 756 -37.61 29.91 8.10
CA LYS A 756 -38.03 28.89 7.13
C LYS A 756 -37.37 29.10 5.79
N THR A 757 -37.22 30.34 5.33
CA THR A 757 -36.54 30.67 4.06
C THR A 757 -35.04 30.27 4.15
N HIS A 758 -34.36 30.69 5.21
CA HIS A 758 -32.93 30.31 5.41
C HIS A 758 -32.75 28.80 5.53
N VAL A 759 -33.60 28.10 6.26
CA VAL A 759 -33.56 26.63 6.37
C VAL A 759 -33.75 25.99 4.98
N SER A 760 -34.72 26.47 4.19
CA SER A 760 -34.95 25.99 2.83
C SER A 760 -33.73 26.19 1.93
N HIS A 761 -33.10 27.37 1.99
CA HIS A 761 -31.90 27.70 1.24
C HIS A 761 -30.70 26.85 1.70
N VAL A 762 -30.53 26.67 3.01
CA VAL A 762 -29.49 25.81 3.57
C VAL A 762 -29.64 24.36 3.08
N LEU A 763 -30.85 23.79 3.16
CA LEU A 763 -31.11 22.43 2.71
C LEU A 763 -30.90 22.29 1.19
N ALA A 764 -31.34 23.26 0.39
CA ALA A 764 -31.12 23.28 -1.05
C ALA A 764 -29.63 23.36 -1.40
N LYS A 765 -28.88 24.25 -0.73
CA LYS A 765 -27.41 24.37 -0.94
C LYS A 765 -26.63 23.16 -0.45
N LEU A 766 -27.12 22.43 0.57
CA LEU A 766 -26.55 21.17 1.02
C LEU A 766 -26.95 19.97 0.12
N GLY A 767 -27.88 20.18 -0.84
CA GLY A 767 -28.40 19.12 -1.70
C GLY A 767 -29.22 18.06 -0.95
N VAL A 768 -29.86 18.45 0.17
CA VAL A 768 -30.70 17.56 0.99
C VAL A 768 -32.14 18.06 1.06
N SER A 769 -33.08 17.12 1.13
CA SER A 769 -34.50 17.43 1.17
C SER A 769 -35.09 17.48 2.59
N ARG A 770 -34.41 16.83 3.55
CA ARG A 770 -34.89 16.69 4.92
C ARG A 770 -33.94 17.32 5.93
N ARG A 771 -34.52 17.92 6.97
CA ARG A 771 -33.76 18.50 8.09
C ARG A 771 -32.86 17.48 8.80
N SER A 772 -33.30 16.24 8.96
CA SER A 772 -32.54 15.15 9.58
C SER A 772 -31.26 14.81 8.81
N GLU A 773 -31.18 15.14 7.54
CA GLU A 773 -30.02 14.87 6.67
C GLU A 773 -28.98 16.01 6.76
N ALA A 774 -29.37 17.19 7.25
CA ALA A 774 -28.52 18.38 7.27
C ALA A 774 -27.24 18.19 8.11
N LYS A 775 -27.30 17.49 9.24
CA LYS A 775 -26.15 17.22 10.13
C LYS A 775 -25.12 16.35 9.41
N THR A 776 -25.55 15.28 8.82
CA THR A 776 -24.69 14.35 8.06
C THR A 776 -24.08 15.05 6.83
N ALA A 777 -24.88 15.86 6.11
CA ALA A 777 -24.40 16.63 4.97
C ALA A 777 -23.36 17.70 5.39
N ALA A 778 -23.59 18.40 6.49
CA ALA A 778 -22.68 19.42 7.00
C ALA A 778 -21.34 18.83 7.49
N GLN A 779 -21.37 17.69 8.16
CA GLN A 779 -20.17 16.97 8.58
C GLN A 779 -19.35 16.50 7.38
N ARG A 780 -20.01 15.93 6.37
CA ARG A 780 -19.42 15.45 5.15
C ARG A 780 -18.78 16.57 4.32
N LEU A 781 -19.42 17.73 4.24
CA LEU A 781 -18.91 18.91 3.55
C LEU A 781 -17.88 19.72 4.36
N ARG A 782 -17.48 19.24 5.54
CA ARG A 782 -16.57 19.93 6.47
C ARG A 782 -16.98 21.38 6.81
N LEU A 783 -18.28 21.67 6.78
CA LEU A 783 -18.81 22.99 7.05
C LEU A 783 -18.89 23.31 8.56
N LEU A 784 -18.72 22.31 9.40
CA LEU A 784 -18.72 22.45 10.86
C LEU A 784 -17.50 21.73 11.43
N PRO A 785 -16.86 22.29 12.49
CA PRO A 785 -15.81 21.58 13.20
C PRO A 785 -16.35 20.28 13.80
N ARG A 786 -15.53 19.24 13.82
CA ARG A 786 -15.86 17.97 14.50
C ARG A 786 -16.10 18.24 15.97
N GLU A 787 -17.23 17.81 16.51
CA GLU A 787 -17.37 17.67 17.97
C GLU A 787 -16.35 16.60 18.41
N GLN A 788 -15.46 16.98 19.35
CA GLN A 788 -14.49 16.11 20.00
C GLN A 788 -15.19 15.07 20.86
#